data_7e20c9c96fc9a60dcf429ac142b9625f
#
_entry.id   7e20c9c96fc9a60dcf429ac142b9625f
#
_cell.length_a   1.000
_cell.length_b   1.000
_cell.length_c   1.000
_cell.angle_alpha   90.00
_cell.angle_beta   90.00
_cell.angle_gamma   90.00
#
_symmetry.space_group_name_H-M   'P 1'
#
loop_
_entity.id
_entity.type
_entity.pdbx_description
1 polymer ?
#
loop_
_entity_poly.entity_id
_entity_poly.type
_entity_poly.pdbx_seq_one_letter_code
_entity_poly.pdbx_strand_id
1 'polypeptide(L)'
;MESRAPAVVAVVVTTGPGPGLEATLASLVGQDYEELSLLVVANGETEHVAARVAAIAPNAFFRALEENQGFGAACNEAALMIEGSAFFLFCHDDVRLESDATQQMVEAAFRANAGIVTPKMVTYEDPLILLHVGQTSDRFGVVQERVVLGEIDHGQQDLERDVFVAPGGATLVRSDLFATLRGFDPMISALGEDLDLCWRAQVAGARIVVAPSAKVAHRETIATGERPVTVQGTRRASRQDLQRRHQLLVVATGWGGRYTLTTLFLLAIMDVVEFFLALLGGDTDRAGAILGSWRWLLRNRRAVHRRRVQQIATRVLSDTELRRLQVGGASRLKRFFVTLVRDGLDRARGILPISEDEPILDEVGSDTVGFAAAFSESEEFDEIPESSALELRRRPSRLLTSFRSQITVMLCVIILWLIGSRDLVATHLPLIGRLAPLDSWWTTWRHFFASWSPNGLGTGTPGMPGYGLIAFAGTFVFGRMGVLPRLVLIAAIPLGAIAVGRLLRGRVSNRARVVAAVAYMALPLGLNMVGQGRVDVLVVVAGLPLIVRRLFELLAVPGFRTGPYPAPVPFGHRGWRATKSGQRMLLVVLIALLSAMAPATLVLVALIILGVVISRVFERDELSESIRPLRLLAALIVSAAIFLLPMTIDTLLAGRRALGVFGLAVGPWSAPSFLDLLRGADGTFGVTWPGWLLPGAALLGLLLCRGERRAIATKAATIATLTLLVAALDARHW
;
A
#
# COMPACT_ATOMS: atom_id res chain seq x y z
N MET A 1 -7.17 -60.73 -2.30
CA MET A 1 -7.73 -59.61 -1.56
C MET A 1 -7.98 -58.53 -2.57
N GLU A 2 -9.23 -58.30 -2.94
CA GLU A 2 -9.58 -57.12 -3.73
C GLU A 2 -9.16 -55.88 -2.92
N SER A 3 -8.34 -55.05 -3.47
CA SER A 3 -7.93 -53.81 -2.81
C SER A 3 -9.12 -52.87 -2.83
N ARG A 4 -9.82 -52.79 -1.71
CA ARG A 4 -10.93 -51.87 -1.53
C ARG A 4 -10.38 -50.46 -1.65
N ALA A 5 -11.09 -49.59 -2.41
CA ALA A 5 -10.72 -48.18 -2.56
C ALA A 5 -10.65 -47.50 -1.18
N PRO A 6 -9.70 -46.59 -0.93
CA PRO A 6 -9.62 -45.89 0.34
C PRO A 6 -10.85 -45.03 0.62
N ALA A 7 -11.37 -45.06 1.82
CA ALA A 7 -12.54 -44.24 2.18
C ALA A 7 -12.23 -42.74 2.16
N VAL A 8 -13.01 -41.99 1.42
CA VAL A 8 -12.95 -40.51 1.32
C VAL A 8 -14.21 -39.92 1.92
N VAL A 9 -14.08 -38.90 2.74
CA VAL A 9 -15.23 -38.10 3.20
C VAL A 9 -15.12 -36.70 2.65
N ALA A 10 -16.04 -36.33 1.77
CA ALA A 10 -16.19 -34.97 1.29
C ALA A 10 -16.92 -34.14 2.36
N VAL A 11 -16.28 -33.10 2.82
CA VAL A 11 -16.80 -32.14 3.80
C VAL A 11 -17.12 -30.84 3.08
N VAL A 12 -18.40 -30.55 2.91
CA VAL A 12 -18.87 -29.28 2.30
C VAL A 12 -19.32 -28.34 3.40
N VAL A 13 -18.69 -27.15 3.47
CA VAL A 13 -19.08 -26.11 4.42
C VAL A 13 -19.85 -25.02 3.70
N THR A 14 -21.07 -24.75 4.16
CA THR A 14 -21.92 -23.66 3.64
C THR A 14 -22.28 -22.67 4.74
N THR A 15 -22.30 -21.37 4.40
CA THR A 15 -22.63 -20.29 5.34
C THR A 15 -23.98 -19.65 5.06
N GLY A 16 -24.86 -20.33 4.34
CA GLY A 16 -26.22 -19.85 4.00
C GLY A 16 -26.60 -20.14 2.56
N PRO A 17 -27.75 -19.64 2.09
CA PRO A 17 -28.31 -19.96 0.78
C PRO A 17 -27.50 -19.29 -0.35
N GLY A 18 -26.33 -19.84 -0.67
CA GLY A 18 -25.57 -19.44 -1.86
C GLY A 18 -26.09 -20.14 -3.12
N PRO A 19 -25.93 -19.54 -4.31
CA PRO A 19 -26.42 -20.13 -5.58
C PRO A 19 -25.62 -21.34 -6.06
N GLY A 20 -24.51 -21.69 -5.38
CA GLY A 20 -23.60 -22.78 -5.79
C GLY A 20 -23.83 -24.12 -5.08
N LEU A 21 -24.52 -24.13 -3.93
CA LEU A 21 -24.61 -25.31 -3.08
C LEU A 21 -25.20 -26.53 -3.80
N GLU A 22 -26.28 -26.33 -4.55
CA GLU A 22 -26.96 -27.43 -5.30
C GLU A 22 -26.02 -28.04 -6.35
N ALA A 23 -25.30 -27.21 -7.09
CA ALA A 23 -24.34 -27.66 -8.10
C ALA A 23 -23.17 -28.40 -7.48
N THR A 24 -22.67 -27.91 -6.32
CA THR A 24 -21.60 -28.57 -5.55
C THR A 24 -22.07 -29.96 -5.09
N LEU A 25 -23.24 -30.04 -4.47
CA LEU A 25 -23.82 -31.32 -4.00
C LEU A 25 -24.04 -32.29 -5.15
N ALA A 26 -24.68 -31.83 -6.24
CA ALA A 26 -24.94 -32.66 -7.43
C ALA A 26 -23.62 -33.23 -8.02
N SER A 27 -22.55 -32.40 -8.09
CA SER A 27 -21.25 -32.84 -8.60
C SER A 27 -20.56 -33.85 -7.68
N LEU A 28 -20.77 -33.77 -6.37
CA LEU A 28 -20.22 -34.71 -5.41
C LEU A 28 -20.99 -36.04 -5.38
N VAL A 29 -22.30 -35.99 -5.52
CA VAL A 29 -23.15 -37.20 -5.65
C VAL A 29 -22.86 -37.93 -6.97
N GLY A 30 -22.51 -37.20 -8.01
CA GLY A 30 -22.18 -37.74 -9.35
C GLY A 30 -20.69 -38.17 -9.50
N GLN A 31 -19.94 -38.32 -8.44
CA GLN A 31 -18.56 -38.82 -8.52
C GLN A 31 -18.51 -40.32 -8.81
N ASP A 32 -17.58 -40.73 -9.66
CA ASP A 32 -17.35 -42.15 -10.04
C ASP A 32 -16.57 -42.92 -8.97
N TYR A 33 -16.32 -42.34 -7.79
CA TYR A 33 -15.55 -42.93 -6.69
C TYR A 33 -16.46 -43.62 -5.69
N GLU A 34 -16.40 -44.98 -5.61
CA GLU A 34 -17.32 -45.82 -4.83
C GLU A 34 -17.32 -45.55 -3.32
N GLU A 35 -16.14 -45.31 -2.73
CA GLU A 35 -15.95 -45.14 -1.29
C GLU A 35 -15.97 -43.68 -0.85
N LEU A 36 -16.83 -42.86 -1.50
CA LEU A 36 -17.08 -41.48 -1.16
C LEU A 36 -18.31 -41.31 -0.28
N SER A 37 -18.13 -40.72 0.89
CA SER A 37 -19.22 -40.27 1.77
C SER A 37 -19.28 -38.76 1.80
N LEU A 38 -20.49 -38.20 1.94
CA LEU A 38 -20.69 -36.76 1.96
C LEU A 38 -21.18 -36.28 3.32
N LEU A 39 -20.50 -35.28 3.88
CA LEU A 39 -20.91 -34.56 5.09
C LEU A 39 -21.07 -33.08 4.77
N VAL A 40 -22.24 -32.53 4.99
CA VAL A 40 -22.52 -31.11 4.82
C VAL A 40 -22.60 -30.42 6.17
N VAL A 41 -21.80 -29.36 6.34
CA VAL A 41 -21.81 -28.53 7.55
C VAL A 41 -22.43 -27.18 7.23
N ALA A 42 -23.61 -26.94 7.79
CA ALA A 42 -24.24 -25.61 7.75
C ALA A 42 -23.66 -24.76 8.87
N ASN A 43 -22.91 -23.72 8.53
CA ASN A 43 -22.09 -22.92 9.44
C ASN A 43 -22.71 -21.52 9.64
N GLY A 44 -23.67 -21.43 10.55
CA GLY A 44 -24.40 -20.21 10.88
C GLY A 44 -25.88 -20.27 10.49
N GLU A 45 -26.30 -19.63 9.42
CA GLU A 45 -27.70 -19.64 8.98
C GLU A 45 -28.10 -21.03 8.45
N THR A 46 -28.92 -21.75 9.20
CA THR A 46 -29.24 -23.17 8.96
C THR A 46 -30.68 -23.40 8.46
N GLU A 47 -31.50 -22.36 8.52
CA GLU A 47 -32.89 -22.43 8.11
C GLU A 47 -32.97 -22.75 6.60
N HIS A 48 -33.66 -23.80 6.21
CA HIS A 48 -33.79 -24.30 4.85
C HIS A 48 -32.59 -25.07 4.23
N VAL A 49 -31.37 -25.01 4.79
CA VAL A 49 -30.18 -25.71 4.22
C VAL A 49 -30.39 -27.22 4.27
N ALA A 50 -30.91 -27.77 5.38
CA ALA A 50 -31.14 -29.21 5.53
C ALA A 50 -32.11 -29.77 4.45
N ALA A 51 -33.19 -29.06 4.16
CA ALA A 51 -34.13 -29.46 3.14
C ALA A 51 -33.55 -29.46 1.71
N ARG A 52 -32.68 -28.46 1.42
CA ARG A 52 -31.97 -28.36 0.12
C ARG A 52 -30.95 -29.50 -0.03
N VAL A 53 -30.25 -29.85 1.04
CA VAL A 53 -29.32 -30.98 1.04
C VAL A 53 -30.04 -32.29 0.83
N ALA A 54 -31.13 -32.54 1.58
CA ALA A 54 -31.91 -33.75 1.46
C ALA A 54 -32.54 -33.95 0.07
N ALA A 55 -32.88 -32.88 -0.63
CA ALA A 55 -33.43 -32.92 -1.98
C ALA A 55 -32.41 -33.43 -3.03
N ILE A 56 -31.14 -33.19 -2.86
CA ILE A 56 -30.10 -33.51 -3.86
C ILE A 56 -29.21 -34.66 -3.41
N ALA A 57 -28.86 -34.70 -2.11
CA ALA A 57 -27.97 -35.68 -1.50
C ALA A 57 -28.68 -36.34 -0.29
N PRO A 58 -29.70 -37.17 -0.49
CA PRO A 58 -30.48 -37.75 0.62
C PRO A 58 -29.65 -38.64 1.54
N ASN A 59 -28.54 -39.18 1.05
CA ASN A 59 -27.62 -40.01 1.81
C ASN A 59 -26.48 -39.22 2.49
N ALA A 60 -26.44 -37.90 2.35
CA ALA A 60 -25.43 -37.08 2.97
C ALA A 60 -25.70 -36.93 4.47
N PHE A 61 -24.64 -36.99 5.25
CA PHE A 61 -24.68 -36.59 6.65
C PHE A 61 -24.80 -35.06 6.74
N PHE A 62 -25.55 -34.58 7.74
CA PHE A 62 -25.79 -33.15 7.92
C PHE A 62 -25.44 -32.71 9.35
N ARG A 63 -24.68 -31.64 9.46
CA ARG A 63 -24.38 -31.01 10.74
C ARG A 63 -24.71 -29.52 10.66
N ALA A 64 -25.45 -29.01 11.64
CA ALA A 64 -25.73 -27.59 11.80
C ALA A 64 -24.88 -27.02 12.93
N LEU A 65 -24.28 -25.86 12.70
CA LEU A 65 -23.60 -25.03 13.70
C LEU A 65 -24.41 -23.74 13.86
N GLU A 66 -24.68 -23.35 15.10
CA GLU A 66 -25.57 -22.20 15.40
C GLU A 66 -24.99 -20.87 14.91
N GLU A 67 -23.66 -20.75 14.88
CA GLU A 67 -22.96 -19.52 14.50
C GLU A 67 -21.87 -19.80 13.47
N ASN A 68 -21.63 -18.86 12.58
CA ASN A 68 -20.53 -18.95 11.62
C ASN A 68 -19.18 -18.84 12.31
N GLN A 69 -18.53 -19.97 12.54
CA GLN A 69 -17.20 -20.08 13.17
C GLN A 69 -16.04 -19.95 12.18
N GLY A 70 -16.31 -19.84 10.87
CA GLY A 70 -15.34 -19.88 9.79
C GLY A 70 -15.15 -21.28 9.21
N PHE A 71 -14.57 -21.32 7.99
CA PHE A 71 -14.42 -22.55 7.22
C PHE A 71 -13.59 -23.59 7.97
N GLY A 72 -12.39 -23.21 8.44
CA GLY A 72 -11.48 -24.14 9.09
C GLY A 72 -12.04 -24.74 10.40
N ALA A 73 -12.76 -23.94 11.20
CA ALA A 73 -13.39 -24.42 12.41
C ALA A 73 -14.52 -25.41 12.12
N ALA A 74 -15.35 -25.13 11.11
CA ALA A 74 -16.41 -26.03 10.68
C ALA A 74 -15.87 -27.36 10.13
N CYS A 75 -14.75 -27.33 9.39
CA CYS A 75 -14.04 -28.53 8.95
C CYS A 75 -13.48 -29.33 10.12
N ASN A 76 -12.98 -28.67 11.16
CA ASN A 76 -12.48 -29.37 12.37
C ASN A 76 -13.61 -30.07 13.10
N GLU A 77 -14.76 -29.43 13.28
CA GLU A 77 -15.96 -30.04 13.87
C GLU A 77 -16.41 -31.29 13.07
N ALA A 78 -16.38 -31.19 11.73
CA ALA A 78 -16.69 -32.32 10.85
C ALA A 78 -15.70 -33.46 11.06
N ALA A 79 -14.40 -33.18 11.09
CA ALA A 79 -13.36 -34.21 11.23
C ALA A 79 -13.40 -34.95 12.56
N LEU A 80 -13.89 -34.30 13.64
CA LEU A 80 -14.08 -34.94 14.95
C LEU A 80 -15.19 -36.00 14.97
N MET A 81 -16.13 -35.94 14.01
CA MET A 81 -17.24 -36.91 13.94
C MET A 81 -16.96 -38.08 13.00
N ILE A 82 -15.85 -38.04 12.29
CA ILE A 82 -15.52 -39.01 11.24
C ILE A 82 -14.42 -39.96 11.74
N GLU A 83 -14.71 -41.25 11.73
CA GLU A 83 -13.76 -42.33 12.03
C GLU A 83 -13.51 -43.19 10.78
N GLY A 84 -12.29 -43.65 10.61
CA GLY A 84 -11.93 -44.66 9.59
C GLY A 84 -11.76 -44.11 8.18
N SER A 85 -11.83 -42.79 7.95
CA SER A 85 -11.55 -42.21 6.62
C SER A 85 -10.04 -42.20 6.34
N ALA A 86 -9.65 -42.50 5.10
CA ALA A 86 -8.26 -42.36 4.65
C ALA A 86 -7.96 -40.91 4.26
N PHE A 87 -8.96 -40.21 3.69
CA PHE A 87 -8.83 -38.86 3.24
C PHE A 87 -10.07 -38.03 3.59
N PHE A 88 -9.84 -36.75 3.81
CA PHE A 88 -10.86 -35.70 3.78
C PHE A 88 -10.76 -34.92 2.46
N LEU A 89 -11.88 -34.70 1.78
CA LEU A 89 -12.01 -33.80 0.66
C LEU A 89 -12.74 -32.54 1.15
N PHE A 90 -12.02 -31.49 1.51
CA PHE A 90 -12.61 -30.23 1.96
C PHE A 90 -13.07 -29.42 0.78
N CYS A 91 -14.35 -29.08 0.73
CA CYS A 91 -14.98 -28.36 -0.35
C CYS A 91 -15.68 -27.09 0.13
N HIS A 92 -15.59 -26.03 -0.68
CA HIS A 92 -16.50 -24.90 -0.57
C HIS A 92 -17.88 -25.25 -1.17
N ASP A 93 -18.88 -24.42 -0.90
CA ASP A 93 -20.25 -24.58 -1.43
C ASP A 93 -20.46 -23.92 -2.80
N ASP A 94 -19.39 -23.51 -3.48
CA ASP A 94 -19.41 -22.82 -4.76
C ASP A 94 -18.44 -23.45 -5.78
N VAL A 95 -18.24 -24.78 -5.66
CA VAL A 95 -17.41 -25.56 -6.58
C VAL A 95 -18.24 -26.57 -7.38
N ARG A 96 -17.73 -26.99 -8.52
CA ARG A 96 -18.29 -28.09 -9.32
C ARG A 96 -17.15 -29.00 -9.76
N LEU A 97 -17.17 -30.23 -9.32
CA LEU A 97 -16.19 -31.26 -9.64
C LEU A 97 -16.55 -31.99 -10.93
N GLU A 98 -15.58 -32.35 -11.77
CA GLU A 98 -15.77 -33.35 -12.83
C GLU A 98 -15.95 -34.73 -12.19
N SER A 99 -16.66 -35.66 -12.87
CA SER A 99 -17.11 -36.94 -12.28
C SER A 99 -15.99 -37.84 -11.77
N ASP A 100 -14.79 -37.75 -12.36
CA ASP A 100 -13.61 -38.54 -11.97
C ASP A 100 -12.65 -37.78 -11.03
N ALA A 101 -12.95 -36.54 -10.65
CA ALA A 101 -12.05 -35.65 -9.95
C ALA A 101 -11.57 -36.23 -8.61
N THR A 102 -12.43 -36.87 -7.84
CA THR A 102 -12.08 -37.51 -6.57
C THR A 102 -11.10 -38.67 -6.80
N GLN A 103 -11.38 -39.53 -7.78
CA GLN A 103 -10.50 -40.65 -8.14
C GLN A 103 -9.12 -40.14 -8.55
N GLN A 104 -9.04 -39.16 -9.44
CA GLN A 104 -7.78 -38.58 -9.92
C GLN A 104 -6.95 -37.98 -8.77
N MET A 105 -7.59 -37.32 -7.82
CA MET A 105 -6.88 -36.78 -6.63
C MET A 105 -6.35 -37.90 -5.73
N VAL A 106 -7.13 -38.95 -5.48
CA VAL A 106 -6.70 -40.08 -4.68
C VAL A 106 -5.54 -40.84 -5.34
N GLU A 107 -5.63 -41.09 -6.65
CA GLU A 107 -4.53 -41.69 -7.42
C GLU A 107 -3.25 -40.87 -7.37
N ALA A 108 -3.36 -39.53 -7.52
CA ALA A 108 -2.23 -38.63 -7.38
C ALA A 108 -1.64 -38.65 -5.97
N ALA A 109 -2.47 -38.74 -4.92
CA ALA A 109 -2.01 -38.86 -3.54
C ALA A 109 -1.13 -40.10 -3.33
N PHE A 110 -1.52 -41.25 -3.87
CA PHE A 110 -0.74 -42.49 -3.78
C PHE A 110 0.50 -42.45 -4.67
N ARG A 111 0.36 -42.03 -5.94
CA ARG A 111 1.45 -41.98 -6.90
C ARG A 111 2.59 -41.07 -6.43
N ALA A 112 2.26 -39.91 -5.87
CA ALA A 112 3.24 -38.95 -5.37
C ALA A 112 3.60 -39.15 -3.89
N ASN A 113 2.96 -40.07 -3.18
CA ASN A 113 2.99 -40.14 -1.71
C ASN A 113 2.73 -38.79 -1.05
N ALA A 114 1.67 -38.11 -1.52
CA ALA A 114 1.33 -36.76 -1.09
C ALA A 114 0.42 -36.79 0.15
N GLY A 115 0.64 -35.82 1.04
CA GLY A 115 -0.22 -35.59 2.20
C GLY A 115 -1.42 -34.69 1.86
N ILE A 116 -1.24 -33.80 0.87
CA ILE A 116 -2.28 -32.90 0.38
C ILE A 116 -2.27 -32.88 -1.15
N VAL A 117 -3.44 -32.94 -1.75
CA VAL A 117 -3.60 -32.86 -3.21
C VAL A 117 -4.62 -31.76 -3.55
N THR A 118 -4.27 -30.94 -4.52
CA THR A 118 -5.16 -29.91 -5.09
C THR A 118 -5.47 -30.23 -6.55
N PRO A 119 -6.70 -30.06 -7.03
CA PRO A 119 -7.04 -30.24 -8.44
C PRO A 119 -6.54 -29.07 -9.30
N LYS A 120 -6.67 -29.19 -10.62
CA LYS A 120 -6.67 -28.06 -11.54
C LYS A 120 -8.00 -27.34 -11.39
N MET A 121 -7.95 -26.08 -10.96
CA MET A 121 -9.17 -25.27 -10.84
C MET A 121 -9.31 -24.38 -12.06
N VAL A 122 -10.55 -24.31 -12.56
CA VAL A 122 -10.96 -23.48 -13.70
C VAL A 122 -12.08 -22.53 -13.28
N THR A 123 -12.32 -21.48 -14.04
CA THR A 123 -13.41 -20.55 -13.73
C THR A 123 -14.75 -21.26 -13.87
N TYR A 124 -15.72 -20.85 -13.08
CA TYR A 124 -17.03 -21.52 -13.03
C TYR A 124 -17.84 -21.29 -14.30
N GLU A 125 -17.70 -20.11 -14.90
CA GLU A 125 -18.42 -19.66 -16.11
C GLU A 125 -17.80 -20.25 -17.37
N ASP A 126 -16.48 -20.35 -17.46
CA ASP A 126 -15.77 -20.88 -18.61
C ASP A 126 -14.67 -21.89 -18.17
N PRO A 127 -14.94 -23.20 -18.31
CA PRO A 127 -14.00 -24.27 -17.94
C PRO A 127 -12.70 -24.30 -18.74
N LEU A 128 -12.56 -23.50 -19.78
CA LEU A 128 -11.32 -23.36 -20.53
C LEU A 128 -10.36 -22.34 -19.91
N ILE A 129 -10.81 -21.52 -18.98
CA ILE A 129 -9.97 -20.52 -18.32
C ILE A 129 -9.43 -21.09 -17.00
N LEU A 130 -8.10 -21.12 -16.86
CA LEU A 130 -7.43 -21.56 -15.66
C LEU A 130 -7.62 -20.55 -14.53
N LEU A 131 -7.98 -21.03 -13.35
CA LEU A 131 -8.08 -20.25 -12.13
C LEU A 131 -6.89 -20.50 -11.22
N HIS A 132 -6.67 -21.76 -10.82
CA HIS A 132 -5.54 -22.16 -9.98
C HIS A 132 -4.97 -23.52 -10.43
N VAL A 133 -3.64 -23.63 -10.46
CA VAL A 133 -2.93 -24.89 -10.67
C VAL A 133 -1.88 -25.06 -9.58
N GLY A 134 -2.37 -25.09 -8.32
CA GLY A 134 -1.55 -24.94 -7.13
C GLY A 134 -0.94 -23.54 -7.05
N GLN A 135 -0.51 -23.19 -5.86
CA GLN A 135 0.06 -21.88 -5.58
C GLN A 135 1.44 -22.01 -4.93
N THR A 136 2.20 -20.94 -4.93
CA THR A 136 3.46 -20.86 -4.20
C THR A 136 3.42 -19.71 -3.19
N SER A 137 4.41 -19.67 -2.28
CA SER A 137 4.51 -18.58 -1.31
C SER A 137 5.94 -18.06 -1.27
N ASP A 138 6.12 -16.82 -0.87
CA ASP A 138 7.41 -16.28 -0.53
C ASP A 138 7.72 -16.41 0.97
N ARG A 139 8.91 -15.98 1.37
CA ARG A 139 9.34 -16.01 2.79
C ARG A 139 8.46 -15.18 3.73
N PHE A 140 7.70 -14.22 3.21
CA PHE A 140 6.82 -13.34 3.95
C PHE A 140 5.38 -13.83 3.99
N GLY A 141 5.12 -15.04 3.48
CA GLY A 141 3.78 -15.61 3.45
C GLY A 141 2.85 -15.00 2.41
N VAL A 142 3.40 -14.34 1.40
CA VAL A 142 2.62 -13.84 0.27
C VAL A 142 2.41 -14.99 -0.71
N VAL A 143 1.16 -15.37 -0.90
CA VAL A 143 0.77 -16.38 -1.87
C VAL A 143 0.88 -15.81 -3.28
N GLN A 144 1.29 -16.63 -4.23
CA GLN A 144 1.42 -16.28 -5.65
C GLN A 144 0.81 -17.36 -6.51
N GLU A 145 0.02 -16.91 -7.47
CA GLU A 145 -0.53 -17.78 -8.51
C GLU A 145 0.58 -18.28 -9.44
N ARG A 146 0.35 -19.44 -10.00
CA ARG A 146 1.21 -20.05 -11.02
C ARG A 146 0.69 -19.83 -12.43
N VAL A 147 -0.59 -19.48 -12.54
CA VAL A 147 -1.28 -19.17 -13.76
C VAL A 147 -1.48 -17.66 -13.91
N VAL A 148 -1.62 -17.19 -15.13
CA VAL A 148 -1.92 -15.80 -15.43
C VAL A 148 -3.44 -15.65 -15.52
N LEU A 149 -3.99 -14.53 -15.05
CA LEU A 149 -5.42 -14.28 -15.16
C LEU A 149 -5.88 -14.34 -16.62
N GLY A 150 -6.96 -15.08 -16.87
CA GLY A 150 -7.47 -15.29 -18.22
C GLY A 150 -6.63 -16.28 -19.05
N GLU A 151 -5.70 -17.02 -18.43
CA GLU A 151 -4.92 -18.05 -19.11
C GLU A 151 -5.82 -19.19 -19.57
N ILE A 152 -5.84 -19.43 -20.88
CA ILE A 152 -6.63 -20.52 -21.49
C ILE A 152 -5.89 -21.84 -21.27
N ASP A 153 -6.64 -22.88 -20.91
CA ASP A 153 -6.12 -24.25 -20.73
C ASP A 153 -5.90 -24.92 -22.09
N HIS A 154 -4.65 -25.01 -22.50
CA HIS A 154 -4.19 -25.76 -23.67
C HIS A 154 -3.38 -27.01 -23.28
N GLY A 155 -3.48 -27.46 -22.03
CA GLY A 155 -2.70 -28.58 -21.49
C GLY A 155 -1.30 -28.18 -21.00
N GLN A 156 -0.94 -26.91 -21.02
CA GLN A 156 0.38 -26.41 -20.60
C GLN A 156 0.65 -26.61 -19.10
N GLN A 157 -0.40 -26.86 -18.32
CA GLN A 157 -0.32 -27.09 -16.88
C GLN A 157 -0.63 -28.54 -16.48
N ASP A 158 -0.59 -29.51 -17.42
CA ASP A 158 -1.02 -30.90 -17.18
C ASP A 158 0.06 -31.80 -16.54
N LEU A 159 1.15 -31.20 -16.07
CA LEU A 159 2.17 -31.96 -15.34
C LEU A 159 1.88 -31.96 -13.83
N GLU A 160 1.79 -33.17 -13.26
CA GLU A 160 1.78 -33.34 -11.82
C GLU A 160 3.07 -32.78 -11.22
N ARG A 161 2.95 -31.92 -10.22
CA ARG A 161 4.11 -31.25 -9.61
C ARG A 161 3.89 -30.89 -8.15
N ASP A 162 4.99 -30.71 -7.44
CA ASP A 162 4.97 -30.17 -6.09
C ASP A 162 4.60 -28.68 -6.12
N VAL A 163 3.73 -28.29 -5.17
CA VAL A 163 3.31 -26.92 -4.94
C VAL A 163 3.47 -26.56 -3.46
N PHE A 164 3.56 -25.29 -3.14
CA PHE A 164 3.71 -24.90 -1.73
C PHE A 164 2.36 -24.75 -1.03
N VAL A 165 1.34 -24.27 -1.72
CA VAL A 165 -0.01 -24.07 -1.22
C VAL A 165 -1.01 -24.74 -2.15
N ALA A 166 -1.94 -25.48 -1.57
CA ALA A 166 -3.17 -25.93 -2.19
C ALA A 166 -4.23 -24.84 -1.97
N PRO A 167 -4.71 -24.14 -3.03
CA PRO A 167 -5.76 -23.13 -2.88
C PRO A 167 -7.04 -23.75 -2.35
N GLY A 168 -7.85 -22.96 -1.63
CA GLY A 168 -9.18 -23.35 -1.18
C GLY A 168 -10.12 -23.65 -2.33
N GLY A 169 -11.28 -24.19 -2.03
CA GLY A 169 -12.28 -24.61 -3.01
C GLY A 169 -12.50 -26.11 -2.97
N ALA A 170 -11.50 -26.91 -3.35
CA ALA A 170 -11.50 -28.38 -3.21
C ALA A 170 -10.08 -28.87 -2.93
N THR A 171 -9.87 -29.48 -1.77
CA THR A 171 -8.53 -29.95 -1.36
C THR A 171 -8.65 -31.30 -0.68
N LEU A 172 -7.92 -32.31 -1.21
CA LEU A 172 -7.84 -33.64 -0.62
C LEU A 172 -6.69 -33.68 0.39
N VAL A 173 -6.97 -34.08 1.63
CA VAL A 173 -5.99 -34.15 2.73
C VAL A 173 -6.03 -35.51 3.37
N ARG A 174 -4.86 -36.15 3.59
CA ARG A 174 -4.77 -37.40 4.34
C ARG A 174 -5.25 -37.20 5.78
N SER A 175 -6.08 -38.11 6.27
CA SER A 175 -6.67 -38.01 7.62
C SER A 175 -5.61 -38.08 8.73
N ASP A 176 -4.59 -38.93 8.57
CA ASP A 176 -3.49 -39.06 9.53
C ASP A 176 -2.62 -37.78 9.61
N LEU A 177 -2.37 -37.12 8.45
CA LEU A 177 -1.68 -35.85 8.40
C LEU A 177 -2.54 -34.76 9.05
N PHE A 178 -3.84 -34.69 8.72
CA PHE A 178 -4.74 -33.72 9.31
C PHE A 178 -4.80 -33.81 10.83
N ALA A 179 -4.88 -35.02 11.35
CA ALA A 179 -4.84 -35.28 12.79
C ALA A 179 -3.48 -34.91 13.41
N THR A 180 -2.34 -35.24 12.75
CA THR A 180 -0.99 -34.83 13.18
C THR A 180 -0.84 -33.32 13.26
N LEU A 181 -1.40 -32.59 12.29
CA LEU A 181 -1.39 -31.15 12.28
C LEU A 181 -2.45 -30.51 13.20
N ARG A 182 -3.30 -31.32 13.84
CA ARG A 182 -4.41 -30.92 14.72
C ARG A 182 -5.45 -30.07 13.99
N GLY A 183 -5.71 -30.38 12.73
CA GLY A 183 -6.69 -29.72 11.91
C GLY A 183 -6.28 -28.32 11.46
N PHE A 184 -7.28 -27.52 11.11
CA PHE A 184 -7.12 -26.08 10.84
C PHE A 184 -6.88 -25.31 12.15
N ASP A 185 -6.13 -24.23 12.07
CA ASP A 185 -5.81 -23.42 13.26
C ASP A 185 -7.00 -22.52 13.66
N PRO A 186 -7.50 -22.65 14.90
CA PRO A 186 -8.64 -21.85 15.37
C PRO A 186 -8.34 -20.33 15.49
N MET A 187 -7.07 -19.91 15.43
CA MET A 187 -6.72 -18.49 15.37
C MET A 187 -6.94 -17.88 13.99
N ILE A 188 -7.16 -18.69 12.97
CA ILE A 188 -7.44 -18.28 11.59
C ILE A 188 -8.94 -18.47 11.36
N SER A 189 -9.66 -17.36 11.44
CA SER A 189 -11.12 -17.37 11.35
C SER A 189 -11.65 -17.38 9.92
N ALA A 190 -10.92 -16.76 9.00
CA ALA A 190 -11.22 -16.73 7.55
C ALA A 190 -10.01 -16.18 6.80
N LEU A 191 -9.80 -16.56 5.54
CA LEU A 191 -8.75 -16.07 4.65
C LEU A 191 -7.33 -16.38 5.16
N GLY A 192 -6.75 -17.45 4.69
CA GLY A 192 -5.39 -17.89 5.00
C GLY A 192 -5.30 -19.25 5.71
N GLU A 193 -6.42 -19.96 5.87
CA GLU A 193 -6.47 -21.32 6.40
C GLU A 193 -5.69 -22.30 5.50
N ASP A 194 -5.75 -22.10 4.18
CA ASP A 194 -5.02 -22.91 3.18
C ASP A 194 -3.52 -22.71 3.32
N LEU A 195 -3.08 -21.45 3.35
CA LEU A 195 -1.67 -21.11 3.53
C LEU A 195 -1.14 -21.69 4.84
N ASP A 196 -1.91 -21.61 5.91
CA ASP A 196 -1.53 -22.10 7.21
C ASP A 196 -1.39 -23.63 7.24
N LEU A 197 -2.45 -24.32 6.79
CA LEU A 197 -2.45 -25.80 6.76
C LEU A 197 -1.30 -26.30 5.89
N CYS A 198 -1.14 -25.74 4.69
CA CYS A 198 -0.08 -26.13 3.76
C CYS A 198 1.31 -25.82 4.33
N TRP A 199 1.50 -24.66 4.98
CA TRP A 199 2.79 -24.34 5.60
C TRP A 199 3.15 -25.33 6.72
N ARG A 200 2.20 -25.65 7.57
CA ARG A 200 2.39 -26.66 8.64
C ARG A 200 2.66 -28.06 8.06
N ALA A 201 1.97 -28.44 7.01
CA ALA A 201 2.21 -29.70 6.30
C ALA A 201 3.62 -29.76 5.71
N GLN A 202 4.07 -28.71 5.01
CA GLN A 202 5.43 -28.60 4.48
C GLN A 202 6.48 -28.68 5.60
N VAL A 203 6.28 -27.95 6.70
CA VAL A 203 7.18 -28.00 7.88
C VAL A 203 7.26 -29.40 8.49
N ALA A 204 6.16 -30.16 8.48
CA ALA A 204 6.10 -31.54 8.91
C ALA A 204 6.66 -32.56 7.88
N GLY A 205 7.14 -32.06 6.72
CA GLY A 205 7.73 -32.93 5.69
C GLY A 205 6.72 -33.58 4.75
N ALA A 206 5.45 -33.19 4.80
CA ALA A 206 4.44 -33.69 3.87
C ALA A 206 4.56 -33.04 2.49
N ARG A 207 4.41 -33.85 1.43
CA ARG A 207 4.32 -33.34 0.06
C ARG A 207 2.93 -32.79 -0.23
N ILE A 208 2.88 -31.72 -0.99
CA ILE A 208 1.67 -31.11 -1.53
C ILE A 208 1.80 -31.11 -3.04
N VAL A 209 0.85 -31.73 -3.74
CA VAL A 209 0.91 -31.85 -5.20
C VAL A 209 -0.36 -31.31 -5.87
N VAL A 210 -0.22 -30.84 -7.08
CA VAL A 210 -1.36 -30.60 -7.96
C VAL A 210 -1.60 -31.83 -8.81
N ALA A 211 -2.86 -32.27 -8.91
CA ALA A 211 -3.36 -33.30 -9.77
C ALA A 211 -4.08 -32.66 -10.98
N PRO A 212 -3.41 -32.41 -12.12
CA PRO A 212 -4.01 -31.68 -13.23
C PRO A 212 -5.14 -32.43 -13.93
N SER A 213 -5.15 -33.75 -13.80
CA SER A 213 -6.25 -34.60 -14.32
C SER A 213 -7.57 -34.40 -13.57
N ALA A 214 -7.51 -34.05 -12.29
CA ALA A 214 -8.66 -33.68 -11.50
C ALA A 214 -9.05 -32.22 -11.82
N LYS A 215 -10.22 -32.00 -12.42
CA LYS A 215 -10.72 -30.67 -12.74
C LYS A 215 -11.87 -30.26 -11.82
N VAL A 216 -11.82 -29.02 -11.35
CA VAL A 216 -12.84 -28.42 -10.51
C VAL A 216 -13.11 -26.98 -10.96
N ALA A 217 -14.35 -26.66 -11.26
CA ALA A 217 -14.76 -25.29 -11.50
C ALA A 217 -15.07 -24.61 -10.15
N HIS A 218 -14.57 -23.39 -9.94
CA HIS A 218 -14.76 -22.64 -8.69
C HIS A 218 -15.21 -21.22 -8.98
N ARG A 219 -16.22 -20.75 -8.24
CA ARG A 219 -16.81 -19.43 -8.43
C ARG A 219 -16.08 -18.34 -7.63
N GLU A 220 -15.41 -18.73 -6.54
CA GLU A 220 -14.69 -17.80 -5.66
C GLU A 220 -15.55 -16.66 -5.10
N THR A 221 -16.79 -16.95 -4.70
CA THR A 221 -17.77 -15.92 -4.28
C THR A 221 -17.30 -15.00 -3.16
N ILE A 222 -16.40 -15.47 -2.29
CA ILE A 222 -15.76 -14.63 -1.27
C ILE A 222 -14.63 -13.81 -1.89
N ALA A 223 -13.89 -14.36 -2.85
CA ALA A 223 -12.79 -13.67 -3.51
C ALA A 223 -13.29 -12.57 -4.46
N THR A 224 -14.35 -12.79 -5.18
CA THR A 224 -15.00 -11.81 -6.06
C THR A 224 -15.80 -10.75 -5.30
N GLY A 225 -16.02 -10.93 -3.99
CA GLY A 225 -16.84 -10.02 -3.19
C GLY A 225 -18.34 -10.24 -3.33
N GLU A 226 -18.78 -11.25 -4.08
CA GLU A 226 -20.21 -11.62 -4.20
C GLU A 226 -20.78 -12.04 -2.83
N ARG A 227 -19.95 -12.62 -1.97
CA ARG A 227 -20.32 -13.03 -0.61
C ARG A 227 -19.45 -12.31 0.43
N PRO A 228 -20.07 -11.65 1.42
CA PRO A 228 -19.30 -11.02 2.50
C PRO A 228 -18.72 -12.06 3.47
N VAL A 229 -17.59 -11.73 4.11
CA VAL A 229 -17.02 -12.53 5.20
C VAL A 229 -17.81 -12.23 6.49
N THR A 230 -18.62 -13.22 6.95
CA THR A 230 -19.53 -13.06 8.11
C THR A 230 -19.15 -13.93 9.31
N VAL A 231 -17.86 -14.15 9.54
CA VAL A 231 -17.38 -14.99 10.65
C VAL A 231 -17.58 -14.30 11.99
N GLN A 232 -18.01 -15.06 13.01
CA GLN A 232 -18.19 -14.58 14.37
C GLN A 232 -16.93 -13.88 14.91
N GLY A 233 -17.11 -12.77 15.62
CA GLY A 233 -16.00 -12.01 16.18
C GLY A 233 -15.23 -11.13 15.19
N THR A 234 -15.49 -11.25 13.87
CA THR A 234 -14.76 -10.50 12.85
C THR A 234 -15.57 -9.37 12.20
N ARG A 235 -16.82 -9.15 12.62
CA ARG A 235 -17.75 -8.17 12.04
C ARG A 235 -17.20 -6.73 11.85
N ARG A 236 -16.12 -6.37 12.56
CA ARG A 236 -15.47 -5.05 12.46
C ARG A 236 -14.13 -5.09 11.73
N ALA A 237 -13.63 -6.27 11.37
CA ALA A 237 -12.38 -6.41 10.68
C ALA A 237 -12.62 -6.35 9.16
N SER A 238 -11.85 -5.55 8.45
CA SER A 238 -11.86 -5.58 7.00
C SER A 238 -11.24 -6.88 6.50
N ARG A 239 -11.52 -7.25 5.26
CA ARG A 239 -10.90 -8.40 4.60
C ARG A 239 -9.35 -8.29 4.62
N GLN A 240 -8.83 -7.10 4.32
CA GLN A 240 -7.39 -6.80 4.38
C GLN A 240 -6.83 -6.98 5.80
N ASP A 241 -7.57 -6.59 6.84
CA ASP A 241 -7.18 -6.82 8.24
C ASP A 241 -7.00 -8.31 8.55
N LEU A 242 -7.98 -9.14 8.18
CA LEU A 242 -7.96 -10.58 8.44
C LEU A 242 -6.79 -11.23 7.70
N GLN A 243 -6.66 -10.96 6.41
CA GLN A 243 -5.61 -11.51 5.57
C GLN A 243 -4.22 -11.16 6.09
N ARG A 244 -3.98 -9.87 6.45
CA ARG A 244 -2.70 -9.46 7.03
C ARG A 244 -2.42 -10.09 8.40
N ARG A 245 -3.42 -10.19 9.27
CA ARG A 245 -3.27 -10.84 10.59
C ARG A 245 -2.87 -12.29 10.43
N HIS A 246 -3.56 -13.03 9.56
CA HIS A 246 -3.30 -14.45 9.36
C HIS A 246 -1.96 -14.68 8.67
N GLN A 247 -1.62 -13.90 7.65
CA GLN A 247 -0.29 -13.92 7.03
C GLN A 247 0.82 -13.67 8.06
N LEU A 248 0.69 -12.64 8.89
CA LEU A 248 1.66 -12.32 9.93
C LEU A 248 1.78 -13.43 10.98
N LEU A 249 0.65 -14.07 11.33
CA LEU A 249 0.63 -15.23 12.22
C LEU A 249 1.38 -16.43 11.65
N VAL A 250 1.14 -16.79 10.38
CA VAL A 250 1.82 -17.88 9.69
C VAL A 250 3.33 -17.64 9.65
N VAL A 251 3.76 -16.42 9.30
CA VAL A 251 5.19 -16.05 9.27
C VAL A 251 5.81 -16.08 10.67
N ALA A 252 5.11 -15.60 11.70
CA ALA A 252 5.60 -15.56 13.07
C ALA A 252 5.78 -16.96 13.68
N THR A 253 5.04 -17.94 13.19
CA THR A 253 5.06 -19.31 13.74
C THR A 253 5.73 -20.33 12.81
N GLY A 254 5.67 -20.13 11.50
CA GLY A 254 6.13 -21.10 10.50
C GLY A 254 7.65 -21.23 10.36
N TRP A 255 8.43 -20.21 10.72
CA TRP A 255 9.89 -20.23 10.64
C TRP A 255 10.56 -20.67 11.94
N GLY A 256 11.79 -21.18 11.84
CA GLY A 256 12.67 -21.43 12.98
C GLY A 256 13.18 -20.16 13.64
N GLY A 257 13.86 -20.25 14.81
CA GLY A 257 14.17 -19.13 15.69
C GLY A 257 14.81 -17.91 15.01
N ARG A 258 15.96 -18.11 14.37
CA ARG A 258 16.70 -17.00 13.71
C ARG A 258 15.99 -16.49 12.46
N TYR A 259 15.40 -17.39 11.68
CA TYR A 259 14.64 -17.03 10.48
C TYR A 259 13.38 -16.22 10.81
N THR A 260 12.67 -16.57 11.88
CA THR A 260 11.52 -15.77 12.34
C THR A 260 11.93 -14.35 12.66
N LEU A 261 12.99 -14.17 13.48
CA LEU A 261 13.44 -12.83 13.88
C LEU A 261 13.84 -11.98 12.68
N THR A 262 14.64 -12.53 11.76
CA THR A 262 15.07 -11.79 10.57
C THR A 262 13.91 -11.50 9.61
N THR A 263 12.97 -12.45 9.46
CA THR A 263 11.83 -12.27 8.57
C THR A 263 10.82 -11.27 9.14
N LEU A 264 10.51 -11.34 10.44
CA LEU A 264 9.64 -10.38 11.10
C LEU A 264 10.25 -8.98 11.15
N PHE A 265 11.56 -8.87 11.37
CA PHE A 265 12.27 -7.60 11.33
C PHE A 265 12.18 -6.94 9.93
N LEU A 266 12.47 -7.69 8.87
CA LEU A 266 12.35 -7.19 7.51
C LEU A 266 10.89 -6.85 7.15
N LEU A 267 9.94 -7.69 7.60
CA LEU A 267 8.52 -7.44 7.40
C LEU A 267 8.08 -6.16 8.12
N ALA A 268 8.54 -5.93 9.35
CA ALA A 268 8.24 -4.70 10.09
C ALA A 268 8.78 -3.45 9.37
N ILE A 269 10.00 -3.52 8.82
CA ILE A 269 10.55 -2.41 8.02
C ILE A 269 9.68 -2.16 6.78
N MET A 270 9.32 -3.22 6.06
CA MET A 270 8.44 -3.10 4.88
C MET A 270 7.07 -2.52 5.25
N ASP A 271 6.48 -2.98 6.35
CA ASP A 271 5.19 -2.52 6.84
C ASP A 271 5.23 -1.07 7.30
N VAL A 272 6.32 -0.62 7.92
CA VAL A 272 6.53 0.81 8.25
C VAL A 272 6.58 1.66 6.98
N VAL A 273 7.35 1.25 5.97
CA VAL A 273 7.40 1.95 4.69
C VAL A 273 6.02 1.97 4.03
N GLU A 274 5.34 0.82 3.97
CA GLU A 274 4.00 0.68 3.40
C GLU A 274 2.97 1.52 4.17
N PHE A 275 3.03 1.55 5.50
CA PHE A 275 2.20 2.38 6.35
C PHE A 275 2.32 3.87 6.00
N PHE A 276 3.54 4.39 5.90
CA PHE A 276 3.74 5.79 5.53
C PHE A 276 3.32 6.09 4.10
N LEU A 277 3.54 5.15 3.17
CA LEU A 277 3.10 5.31 1.78
C LEU A 277 1.57 5.21 1.66
N ALA A 278 0.93 4.33 2.43
CA ALA A 278 -0.52 4.28 2.54
C ALA A 278 -1.07 5.60 3.11
N LEU A 279 -0.46 6.16 4.15
CA LEU A 279 -0.83 7.48 4.68
C LEU A 279 -0.61 8.60 3.65
N LEU A 280 0.56 8.65 3.00
CA LEU A 280 0.87 9.63 1.94
C LEU A 280 -0.03 9.43 0.73
N GLY A 281 -0.26 8.17 0.41
CA GLY A 281 -1.25 7.75 -0.55
C GLY A 281 -2.68 8.08 -0.08
N GLY A 282 -3.00 8.19 1.27
CA GLY A 282 -4.25 8.44 2.02
C GLY A 282 -5.16 7.20 2.07
N ASP A 283 -4.60 6.02 1.84
CA ASP A 283 -5.25 4.73 2.07
C ASP A 283 -5.16 4.40 3.57
N THR A 284 -6.15 4.88 4.31
CA THR A 284 -6.16 4.74 5.77
C THR A 284 -6.61 3.38 6.23
N ASP A 285 -7.40 2.71 5.40
CA ASP A 285 -7.86 1.35 5.69
C ASP A 285 -6.66 0.40 5.64
N ARG A 286 -5.81 0.54 4.63
CA ARG A 286 -4.54 -0.18 4.53
C ARG A 286 -3.58 0.18 5.67
N ALA A 287 -3.44 1.46 6.01
CA ALA A 287 -2.63 1.87 7.14
C ALA A 287 -3.17 1.32 8.48
N GLY A 288 -4.50 1.34 8.65
CA GLY A 288 -5.19 0.75 9.80
C GLY A 288 -4.99 -0.77 9.88
N ALA A 289 -5.07 -1.48 8.77
CA ALA A 289 -4.84 -2.92 8.68
C ALA A 289 -3.40 -3.29 9.07
N ILE A 290 -2.41 -2.50 8.64
CA ILE A 290 -1.00 -2.72 9.03
C ILE A 290 -0.84 -2.61 10.54
N LEU A 291 -1.25 -1.50 11.16
CA LEU A 291 -1.15 -1.32 12.60
C LEU A 291 -2.00 -2.33 13.38
N GLY A 292 -3.21 -2.61 12.89
CA GLY A 292 -4.14 -3.57 13.45
C GLY A 292 -3.54 -4.98 13.52
N SER A 293 -2.86 -5.43 12.48
CA SER A 293 -2.25 -6.76 12.42
C SER A 293 -1.11 -6.93 13.44
N TRP A 294 -0.21 -5.96 13.57
CA TRP A 294 0.85 -5.98 14.58
C TRP A 294 0.32 -5.89 16.00
N ARG A 295 -0.67 -5.00 16.24
CA ARG A 295 -1.32 -4.89 17.55
C ARG A 295 -2.03 -6.20 17.95
N TRP A 296 -2.69 -6.85 16.98
CA TRP A 296 -3.33 -8.14 17.19
C TRP A 296 -2.30 -9.22 17.54
N LEU A 297 -1.18 -9.31 16.81
CA LEU A 297 -0.09 -10.26 17.10
C LEU A 297 0.48 -10.07 18.51
N LEU A 298 0.75 -8.83 18.90
CA LEU A 298 1.28 -8.49 20.23
C LEU A 298 0.30 -8.80 21.35
N ARG A 299 -0.99 -8.56 21.14
CA ARG A 299 -2.04 -8.89 22.13
C ARG A 299 -2.17 -10.41 22.33
N ASN A 300 -2.04 -11.16 21.25
CA ASN A 300 -2.18 -12.62 21.24
C ASN A 300 -0.83 -13.34 21.43
N ARG A 301 0.23 -12.66 21.86
CA ARG A 301 1.60 -13.21 21.96
C ARG A 301 1.69 -14.56 22.69
N ARG A 302 0.86 -14.79 23.73
CA ARG A 302 0.85 -16.05 24.47
C ARG A 302 0.29 -17.21 23.63
N ALA A 303 -0.77 -16.97 22.89
CA ALA A 303 -1.36 -17.94 21.97
C ALA A 303 -0.40 -18.24 20.80
N VAL A 304 0.18 -17.18 20.21
CA VAL A 304 1.21 -17.31 19.16
C VAL A 304 2.42 -18.12 19.64
N HIS A 305 2.88 -17.88 20.87
CA HIS A 305 3.99 -18.64 21.44
C HIS A 305 3.63 -20.12 21.62
N ARG A 306 2.44 -20.44 22.20
CA ARG A 306 1.97 -21.83 22.33
C ARG A 306 1.89 -22.53 20.98
N ARG A 307 1.30 -21.88 19.98
CA ARG A 307 1.23 -22.38 18.63
C ARG A 307 2.62 -22.65 18.05
N ARG A 308 3.55 -21.72 18.23
CA ARG A 308 4.93 -21.88 17.77
C ARG A 308 5.61 -23.11 18.39
N VAL A 309 5.45 -23.33 19.70
CA VAL A 309 5.99 -24.50 20.40
C VAL A 309 5.41 -25.78 19.81
N GLN A 310 4.11 -25.83 19.54
CA GLN A 310 3.47 -26.99 18.91
C GLN A 310 4.01 -27.24 17.50
N GLN A 311 4.20 -26.20 16.70
CA GLN A 311 4.71 -26.32 15.33
C GLN A 311 6.19 -26.72 15.29
N ILE A 312 6.99 -26.31 16.26
CA ILE A 312 8.38 -26.77 16.39
C ILE A 312 8.44 -28.26 16.72
N ALA A 313 7.50 -28.74 17.51
CA ALA A 313 7.45 -30.19 17.90
C ALA A 313 7.14 -31.10 16.71
N THR A 314 6.43 -30.64 15.69
CA THR A 314 6.10 -31.39 14.46
C THR A 314 7.09 -31.14 13.32
N ARG A 315 8.08 -30.28 13.52
CA ARG A 315 9.01 -29.85 12.46
C ARG A 315 9.96 -30.95 12.04
N VAL A 316 9.95 -31.28 10.76
CA VAL A 316 10.88 -32.22 10.10
C VAL A 316 11.83 -31.45 9.18
N LEU A 317 11.30 -30.50 8.36
CA LEU A 317 12.13 -29.75 7.44
C LEU A 317 12.85 -28.57 8.11
N SER A 318 14.10 -28.36 7.73
CA SER A 318 14.86 -27.16 8.09
C SER A 318 14.34 -25.93 7.35
N ASP A 319 14.64 -24.72 7.87
CA ASP A 319 14.26 -23.47 7.22
C ASP A 319 14.87 -23.30 5.81
N THR A 320 16.06 -23.86 5.59
CA THR A 320 16.74 -23.83 4.29
C THR A 320 16.07 -24.74 3.27
N GLU A 321 15.59 -25.89 3.68
CA GLU A 321 14.82 -26.81 2.82
C GLU A 321 13.45 -26.22 2.50
N LEU A 322 12.74 -25.74 3.52
CA LEU A 322 11.46 -25.05 3.33
C LEU A 322 11.58 -23.87 2.36
N ARG A 323 12.68 -23.13 2.45
CA ARG A 323 12.97 -21.97 1.57
C ARG A 323 13.19 -22.38 0.12
N ARG A 324 13.69 -23.59 -0.17
CA ARG A 324 13.85 -24.10 -1.53
C ARG A 324 12.51 -24.42 -2.21
N LEU A 325 11.48 -24.74 -1.44
CA LEU A 325 10.13 -24.99 -1.93
C LEU A 325 9.36 -23.70 -2.24
N GLN A 326 9.87 -22.57 -1.78
CA GLN A 326 9.29 -21.25 -1.99
C GLN A 326 9.92 -20.52 -3.15
N VAL A 327 9.20 -19.52 -3.70
CA VAL A 327 9.74 -18.66 -4.75
C VAL A 327 10.89 -17.82 -4.22
N GLY A 328 11.98 -17.77 -4.98
CA GLY A 328 13.12 -16.91 -4.71
C GLY A 328 12.80 -15.45 -4.96
N GLY A 329 13.31 -14.57 -4.08
CA GLY A 329 13.17 -13.11 -4.21
C GLY A 329 12.20 -12.49 -3.21
N ALA A 330 12.18 -11.17 -3.18
CA ALA A 330 11.23 -10.37 -2.40
C ALA A 330 10.05 -10.01 -3.31
N SER A 331 9.17 -10.97 -3.57
CA SER A 331 7.99 -10.78 -4.43
C SER A 331 7.10 -9.65 -3.92
N ARG A 332 6.95 -9.51 -2.61
CA ARG A 332 6.25 -8.40 -1.96
C ARG A 332 6.91 -7.05 -2.26
N LEU A 333 8.24 -6.98 -2.20
CA LEU A 333 8.99 -5.75 -2.53
C LEU A 333 8.84 -5.41 -4.02
N LYS A 334 8.97 -6.42 -4.89
CA LYS A 334 8.76 -6.26 -6.33
C LYS A 334 7.33 -5.80 -6.64
N ARG A 335 6.31 -6.44 -6.07
CA ARG A 335 4.91 -6.03 -6.21
C ARG A 335 4.69 -4.62 -5.70
N PHE A 336 5.17 -4.32 -4.51
CA PHE A 336 5.08 -3.00 -3.91
C PHE A 336 5.65 -1.92 -4.84
N PHE A 337 6.86 -2.13 -5.40
CA PHE A 337 7.44 -1.19 -6.36
C PHE A 337 6.68 -1.17 -7.68
N VAL A 338 6.22 -2.32 -8.18
CA VAL A 338 5.43 -2.40 -9.41
C VAL A 338 4.08 -1.69 -9.22
N THR A 339 3.37 -1.95 -8.12
CA THR A 339 2.11 -1.27 -7.80
C THR A 339 2.33 0.24 -7.59
N LEU A 340 3.40 0.64 -6.88
CA LEU A 340 3.74 2.04 -6.70
C LEU A 340 4.03 2.73 -8.05
N VAL A 341 4.81 2.09 -8.91
CA VAL A 341 5.13 2.58 -10.26
C VAL A 341 3.88 2.57 -11.15
N ARG A 342 3.08 1.52 -11.09
CA ARG A 342 1.84 1.39 -11.85
C ARG A 342 0.81 2.42 -11.40
N ASP A 343 0.47 2.50 -10.11
CA ASP A 343 -0.41 3.53 -9.57
C ASP A 343 0.11 4.95 -9.88
N GLY A 344 1.43 5.11 -9.87
CA GLY A 344 2.10 6.34 -10.32
C GLY A 344 1.91 6.57 -11.83
N LEU A 345 2.03 5.55 -12.66
CA LEU A 345 1.86 5.59 -14.11
C LEU A 345 0.38 5.76 -14.50
N ASP A 346 -0.54 5.03 -13.89
CA ASP A 346 -1.98 5.12 -14.17
C ASP A 346 -2.52 6.47 -13.73
N ARG A 347 -2.07 6.97 -12.59
CA ARG A 347 -2.32 8.36 -12.19
C ARG A 347 -1.64 9.37 -13.11
N ALA A 348 -0.51 9.04 -13.71
CA ALA A 348 0.17 9.87 -14.69
C ALA A 348 -0.50 9.81 -16.07
N ARG A 349 -1.03 8.67 -16.46
CA ARG A 349 -1.71 8.46 -17.74
C ARG A 349 -3.08 9.14 -17.79
N GLY A 350 -3.68 9.50 -16.65
CA GLY A 350 -5.00 10.13 -16.63
C GLY A 350 -6.12 9.22 -17.09
N ILE A 351 -5.92 7.90 -17.00
CA ILE A 351 -6.98 6.91 -17.19
C ILE A 351 -8.04 7.24 -16.15
N LEU A 352 -9.25 7.51 -16.60
CA LEU A 352 -10.40 7.82 -15.77
C LEU A 352 -10.57 6.72 -14.72
N PRO A 353 -11.06 7.03 -13.52
CA PRO A 353 -11.48 5.98 -12.61
C PRO A 353 -12.46 5.10 -13.40
N ILE A 354 -12.16 3.82 -13.47
CA ILE A 354 -13.09 2.80 -13.90
C ILE A 354 -14.36 3.05 -13.11
N SER A 355 -15.50 3.09 -13.78
CA SER A 355 -16.80 3.29 -13.15
C SER A 355 -16.92 2.31 -11.98
N GLU A 356 -17.52 2.76 -10.87
CA GLU A 356 -17.69 1.99 -9.63
C GLU A 356 -18.58 0.73 -9.77
N ASP A 357 -18.92 0.34 -11.01
CA ASP A 357 -19.75 -0.82 -11.35
C ASP A 357 -18.97 -2.05 -11.84
N GLU A 358 -17.64 -2.00 -11.97
CA GLU A 358 -16.88 -3.25 -12.14
C GLU A 358 -16.62 -3.87 -10.77
N PRO A 359 -16.94 -5.17 -10.60
CA PRO A 359 -16.67 -5.89 -9.37
C PRO A 359 -15.18 -5.80 -9.11
N ILE A 360 -14.84 -5.22 -7.96
CA ILE A 360 -13.47 -5.13 -7.48
C ILE A 360 -13.00 -6.57 -7.27
N LEU A 361 -12.29 -7.10 -8.25
CA LEU A 361 -11.49 -8.32 -8.12
C LEU A 361 -10.33 -8.00 -7.18
N ASP A 362 -10.66 -7.89 -5.87
CA ASP A 362 -9.72 -7.49 -4.86
C ASP A 362 -8.94 -8.66 -4.27
N GLU A 363 -7.68 -8.61 -4.59
CA GLU A 363 -6.52 -8.74 -3.70
C GLU A 363 -6.23 -10.08 -2.97
N VAL A 364 -6.87 -11.18 -3.22
CA VAL A 364 -6.39 -12.47 -2.70
C VAL A 364 -5.51 -13.24 -3.69
N GLY A 365 -5.64 -12.96 -4.95
CA GLY A 365 -4.80 -13.43 -6.04
C GLY A 365 -4.53 -12.33 -7.07
N SER A 366 -5.13 -11.16 -6.90
CA SER A 366 -5.27 -10.12 -7.93
C SER A 366 -4.02 -9.27 -8.20
N ASP A 367 -2.95 -9.45 -7.46
CA ASP A 367 -1.71 -8.71 -7.74
C ASP A 367 -0.99 -9.20 -9.01
N THR A 368 -1.36 -10.37 -9.52
CA THR A 368 -0.94 -10.86 -10.85
C THR A 368 -1.88 -10.42 -11.96
N VAL A 369 -3.18 -10.25 -11.64
CA VAL A 369 -4.21 -9.77 -12.56
C VAL A 369 -3.83 -8.45 -13.21
N GLY A 370 -3.27 -7.57 -12.42
CA GLY A 370 -2.88 -6.25 -12.89
C GLY A 370 -1.78 -6.22 -13.94
N PHE A 371 -0.98 -7.28 -14.09
CA PHE A 371 0.09 -7.34 -15.10
C PHE A 371 -0.42 -7.96 -16.43
N ALA A 372 -1.34 -8.91 -16.33
CA ALA A 372 -1.91 -9.55 -17.53
C ALA A 372 -2.93 -8.66 -18.25
N ALA A 373 -3.78 -7.93 -17.51
CA ALA A 373 -4.72 -6.98 -18.11
C ALA A 373 -4.03 -5.83 -18.88
N ALA A 374 -2.76 -5.53 -18.56
CA ALA A 374 -1.98 -4.56 -19.32
C ALA A 374 -1.48 -5.10 -20.69
N PHE A 375 -1.55 -6.42 -20.91
CA PHE A 375 -1.12 -7.07 -22.15
C PHE A 375 -2.25 -7.77 -22.91
N SER A 376 -3.45 -7.94 -22.32
CA SER A 376 -4.60 -8.58 -22.95
C SER A 376 -5.57 -7.62 -23.66
N GLU A 377 -5.28 -6.31 -23.71
CA GLU A 377 -5.98 -5.38 -24.60
C GLU A 377 -5.50 -5.48 -26.05
N SER A 378 -5.32 -6.66 -26.56
CA SER A 378 -5.21 -6.92 -27.96
C SER A 378 -6.19 -8.04 -28.32
N GLU A 379 -7.20 -7.65 -29.09
CA GLU A 379 -8.01 -8.50 -29.95
C GLU A 379 -9.27 -9.13 -29.33
N GLU A 380 -10.27 -8.29 -29.10
CA GLU A 380 -11.65 -8.68 -29.40
C GLU A 380 -11.97 -8.18 -30.81
N PHE A 381 -11.97 -9.10 -31.77
CA PHE A 381 -12.43 -8.86 -33.15
C PHE A 381 -13.96 -8.95 -33.18
N ASP A 382 -14.63 -7.82 -32.92
CA ASP A 382 -15.96 -7.61 -33.48
C ASP A 382 -15.80 -6.97 -34.85
N GLU A 383 -16.50 -7.53 -35.86
CA GLU A 383 -16.50 -7.07 -37.25
C GLU A 383 -16.96 -5.60 -37.32
N ILE A 384 -16.00 -4.68 -37.36
CA ILE A 384 -16.23 -3.26 -37.61
C ILE A 384 -16.24 -3.04 -39.13
N PRO A 385 -17.25 -2.36 -39.70
CA PRO A 385 -17.30 -2.06 -41.13
C PRO A 385 -16.04 -1.36 -41.61
N GLU A 386 -15.48 -1.76 -42.75
CA GLU A 386 -14.20 -1.30 -43.30
C GLU A 386 -14.05 0.23 -43.44
N SER A 387 -15.14 0.97 -43.52
CA SER A 387 -15.13 2.44 -43.58
C SER A 387 -14.72 3.12 -42.29
N SER A 388 -14.94 2.48 -41.12
CA SER A 388 -14.59 3.03 -39.80
C SER A 388 -13.15 2.74 -39.41
N ALA A 389 -12.57 1.68 -39.93
CA ALA A 389 -11.21 1.25 -39.64
C ALA A 389 -10.12 2.20 -40.21
N LEU A 390 -10.43 2.88 -41.29
CA LEU A 390 -9.50 3.84 -41.95
C LEU A 390 -9.42 5.19 -41.19
N GLU A 391 -10.47 5.62 -40.51
CA GLU A 391 -10.44 6.85 -39.70
C GLU A 391 -9.78 6.65 -38.33
N LEU A 392 -9.92 5.48 -37.70
CA LEU A 392 -9.28 5.14 -36.44
C LEU A 392 -7.76 4.96 -36.57
N ARG A 393 -7.27 4.52 -37.75
CA ARG A 393 -5.84 4.34 -38.01
C ARG A 393 -5.04 5.64 -38.09
N ARG A 394 -5.70 6.79 -38.27
CA ARG A 394 -5.03 8.12 -38.37
C ARG A 394 -4.95 8.90 -37.05
N ARG A 395 -5.68 8.54 -35.98
CA ARG A 395 -5.72 9.29 -34.71
C ARG A 395 -4.75 8.83 -33.60
N PRO A 396 -4.27 7.58 -33.48
CA PRO A 396 -3.47 7.17 -32.33
C PRO A 396 -2.03 7.71 -32.34
N SER A 397 -1.46 8.06 -33.48
CA SER A 397 -0.06 8.45 -33.57
C SER A 397 0.30 9.79 -32.91
N ARG A 398 -0.63 10.76 -32.87
CA ARG A 398 -0.35 12.08 -32.28
C ARG A 398 -0.45 12.13 -30.75
N LEU A 399 -1.30 11.32 -30.12
CA LEU A 399 -1.41 11.25 -28.67
C LEU A 399 -0.25 10.44 -28.05
N LEU A 400 0.10 9.34 -28.65
CA LEU A 400 1.24 8.50 -28.23
C LEU A 400 2.59 9.21 -28.39
N THR A 401 2.78 9.97 -29.47
CA THR A 401 4.03 10.73 -29.69
C THR A 401 4.16 11.91 -28.72
N SER A 402 3.07 12.59 -28.37
CA SER A 402 3.13 13.71 -27.42
C SER A 402 3.39 13.23 -25.98
N PHE A 403 2.95 12.03 -25.62
CA PHE A 403 3.16 11.46 -24.29
C PHE A 403 4.58 10.91 -24.12
N ARG A 404 5.10 10.23 -25.15
CA ARG A 404 6.49 9.77 -25.18
C ARG A 404 7.46 10.95 -25.07
N SER A 405 7.21 12.06 -25.75
CA SER A 405 8.08 13.24 -25.68
C SER A 405 8.17 13.85 -24.28
N GLN A 406 7.07 13.85 -23.51
CA GLN A 406 7.06 14.40 -22.14
C GLN A 406 7.85 13.53 -21.14
N ILE A 407 7.69 12.22 -21.24
CA ILE A 407 8.47 11.28 -20.43
C ILE A 407 9.94 11.38 -20.80
N THR A 408 10.25 11.47 -22.10
CA THR A 408 11.63 11.62 -22.59
C THR A 408 12.27 12.89 -22.04
N VAL A 409 11.57 14.04 -22.08
CA VAL A 409 12.07 15.31 -21.52
C VAL A 409 12.33 15.19 -20.04
N MET A 410 11.38 14.63 -19.26
CA MET A 410 11.56 14.44 -17.81
C MET A 410 12.72 13.50 -17.52
N LEU A 411 12.85 12.41 -18.29
CA LEU A 411 13.95 11.45 -18.14
C LEU A 411 15.30 12.12 -18.45
N CYS A 412 15.39 12.87 -19.55
CA CYS A 412 16.60 13.64 -19.90
C CYS A 412 16.97 14.62 -18.78
N VAL A 413 16.00 15.35 -18.23
CA VAL A 413 16.26 16.32 -17.14
C VAL A 413 16.75 15.59 -15.88
N ILE A 414 16.15 14.43 -15.52
CA ILE A 414 16.61 13.63 -14.38
C ILE A 414 18.02 13.07 -14.63
N ILE A 415 18.31 12.58 -15.84
CA ILE A 415 19.64 12.10 -16.20
C ILE A 415 20.67 13.22 -16.12
N LEU A 416 20.38 14.41 -16.68
CA LEU A 416 21.24 15.58 -16.58
C LEU A 416 21.47 15.99 -15.12
N TRP A 417 20.43 15.94 -14.29
CA TRP A 417 20.54 16.20 -12.86
C TRP A 417 21.47 15.19 -12.15
N LEU A 418 21.30 13.89 -12.45
CA LEU A 418 22.16 12.84 -11.90
C LEU A 418 23.63 12.97 -12.36
N ILE A 419 23.84 13.32 -13.63
CA ILE A 419 25.18 13.59 -14.16
C ILE A 419 25.80 14.81 -13.45
N GLY A 420 25.02 15.89 -13.25
CA GLY A 420 25.46 17.07 -12.52
C GLY A 420 25.74 16.80 -11.02
N SER A 421 25.06 15.80 -10.45
CA SER A 421 25.19 15.42 -9.04
C SER A 421 26.22 14.31 -8.79
N ARG A 422 26.93 13.83 -9.82
CA ARG A 422 27.84 12.65 -9.71
C ARG A 422 28.90 12.80 -8.61
N ASP A 423 29.41 14.00 -8.41
CA ASP A 423 30.44 14.25 -7.41
C ASP A 423 29.91 14.15 -5.98
N LEU A 424 28.62 14.41 -5.76
CA LEU A 424 27.95 14.17 -4.47
C LEU A 424 27.87 12.67 -4.13
N VAL A 425 27.94 11.79 -5.11
CA VAL A 425 27.93 10.33 -4.93
C VAL A 425 29.35 9.79 -4.79
N ALA A 426 30.27 10.23 -5.66
CA ALA A 426 31.59 9.64 -5.83
C ALA A 426 32.62 10.13 -4.80
N THR A 427 32.49 11.36 -4.27
CA THR A 427 33.46 11.97 -3.39
C THR A 427 32.99 12.03 -1.93
N HIS A 428 33.89 12.31 -1.01
CA HIS A 428 33.51 12.68 0.35
C HIS A 428 32.79 14.03 0.32
N LEU A 429 31.63 14.12 1.01
CA LEU A 429 30.93 15.39 1.11
C LEU A 429 31.82 16.40 1.82
N PRO A 430 32.09 17.56 1.19
CA PRO A 430 32.84 18.60 1.85
C PRO A 430 32.03 19.17 3.02
N LEU A 431 32.71 19.49 4.12
CA LEU A 431 32.08 20.17 5.25
C LEU A 431 31.95 21.66 4.91
N ILE A 432 30.94 21.98 4.11
CA ILE A 432 30.68 23.34 3.61
C ILE A 432 29.38 23.86 4.20
N GLY A 433 29.38 25.12 4.61
CA GLY A 433 28.21 25.81 5.12
C GLY A 433 27.63 25.16 6.37
N ARG A 434 26.40 24.70 6.31
CA ARG A 434 25.69 24.05 7.43
C ARG A 434 25.68 22.52 7.35
N LEU A 435 26.45 21.94 6.43
CA LEU A 435 26.59 20.50 6.33
C LEU A 435 27.56 19.98 7.39
N ALA A 436 27.04 19.62 8.55
CA ALA A 436 27.80 18.94 9.58
C ALA A 436 27.80 17.42 9.35
N PRO A 437 28.91 16.70 9.71
CA PRO A 437 28.89 15.25 9.71
C PRO A 437 27.82 14.76 10.68
N LEU A 438 27.01 13.79 10.25
CA LEU A 438 26.07 13.14 11.16
C LEU A 438 26.83 12.16 12.03
N ASP A 439 26.56 12.20 13.32
CA ASP A 439 27.06 11.25 14.30
C ASP A 439 26.62 9.81 13.95
N SER A 440 27.16 8.83 14.68
CA SER A 440 26.70 7.46 14.52
C SER A 440 25.19 7.35 14.76
N TRP A 441 24.57 6.37 14.13
CA TRP A 441 23.12 6.13 14.28
C TRP A 441 22.68 6.06 15.76
N TRP A 442 23.46 5.36 16.59
CA TRP A 442 23.17 5.22 18.02
C TRP A 442 23.34 6.53 18.79
N THR A 443 24.37 7.31 18.47
CA THR A 443 24.60 8.63 19.06
C THR A 443 23.46 9.60 18.71
N THR A 444 22.96 9.56 17.47
CA THR A 444 21.82 10.38 17.04
C THR A 444 20.56 10.03 17.82
N TRP A 445 20.28 8.73 18.09
CA TRP A 445 19.18 8.34 18.99
C TRP A 445 19.38 8.82 20.42
N ARG A 446 20.60 8.72 20.95
CA ARG A 446 20.91 9.25 22.29
C ARG A 446 20.65 10.75 22.36
N HIS A 447 21.07 11.52 21.36
CA HIS A 447 20.81 12.96 21.31
C HIS A 447 19.33 13.29 21.28
N PHE A 448 18.52 12.48 20.57
CA PHE A 448 17.07 12.68 20.58
C PHE A 448 16.43 12.41 21.93
N PHE A 449 16.89 11.40 22.65
CA PHE A 449 16.37 11.06 23.99
C PHE A 449 17.07 11.79 25.13
N ALA A 450 18.13 12.53 24.86
CA ALA A 450 18.87 13.25 25.90
C ALA A 450 18.04 14.44 26.42
N SER A 451 18.01 14.57 27.74
CA SER A 451 17.45 15.74 28.42
C SER A 451 18.45 16.91 28.52
N TRP A 452 19.67 16.71 28.05
CA TRP A 452 20.73 17.69 28.07
C TRP A 452 21.54 17.64 26.74
N SER A 453 21.76 18.82 26.16
CA SER A 453 22.53 18.97 24.93
C SER A 453 23.94 19.46 25.27
N PRO A 454 25.02 18.78 24.83
CA PRO A 454 26.41 19.20 25.09
C PRO A 454 26.87 20.34 24.18
N ASN A 455 26.05 20.87 23.29
CA ASN A 455 26.44 21.92 22.35
C ASN A 455 26.74 23.24 23.08
N GLY A 456 27.84 23.84 22.79
CA GLY A 456 28.33 25.05 23.48
C GLY A 456 28.70 24.76 24.93
N LEU A 457 28.16 25.54 25.88
CA LEU A 457 28.33 25.34 27.32
C LEU A 457 27.37 24.27 27.90
N GLY A 458 26.56 23.62 27.05
CA GLY A 458 25.54 22.69 27.46
C GLY A 458 24.23 23.38 27.84
N THR A 459 23.11 22.77 27.49
CA THR A 459 21.78 23.25 27.82
C THR A 459 20.87 22.06 28.22
N GLY A 460 19.99 22.31 29.22
CA GLY A 460 18.97 21.34 29.64
C GLY A 460 17.76 21.26 28.72
N THR A 461 17.96 21.43 27.40
CA THR A 461 16.90 21.35 26.41
C THR A 461 16.77 19.93 25.85
N PRO A 462 15.56 19.42 25.67
CA PRO A 462 15.35 18.13 25.03
C PRO A 462 15.84 18.13 23.57
N GLY A 463 16.20 16.96 23.06
CA GLY A 463 16.66 16.80 21.68
C GLY A 463 15.64 17.30 20.67
N MET A 464 16.10 18.01 19.65
CA MET A 464 15.21 18.47 18.57
C MET A 464 14.52 17.30 17.86
N PRO A 465 13.24 17.40 17.51
CA PRO A 465 12.49 16.34 16.80
C PRO A 465 13.15 15.90 15.49
N GLY A 466 13.91 16.79 14.83
CA GLY A 466 14.69 16.48 13.63
C GLY A 466 15.72 15.36 13.85
N TYR A 467 16.35 15.29 15.03
CA TYR A 467 17.27 14.18 15.35
C TYR A 467 16.54 12.83 15.36
N GLY A 468 15.32 12.76 15.90
CA GLY A 468 14.51 11.56 15.86
C GLY A 468 14.18 11.11 14.44
N LEU A 469 13.86 12.06 13.55
CA LEU A 469 13.59 11.77 12.14
C LEU A 469 14.86 11.29 11.40
N ILE A 470 16.00 11.92 11.66
CA ILE A 470 17.30 11.53 11.07
C ILE A 470 17.71 10.15 11.58
N ALA A 471 17.59 9.88 12.89
CA ALA A 471 17.90 8.59 13.47
C ALA A 471 16.96 7.49 12.95
N PHE A 472 15.66 7.79 12.82
CA PHE A 472 14.69 6.89 12.20
C PHE A 472 15.04 6.60 10.73
N ALA A 473 15.38 7.61 9.94
CA ALA A 473 15.83 7.44 8.56
C ALA A 473 17.15 6.64 8.50
N GLY A 474 18.04 6.82 9.50
CA GLY A 474 19.28 6.05 9.65
C GLY A 474 19.09 4.55 9.75
N THR A 475 17.95 4.11 10.29
CA THR A 475 17.58 2.70 10.35
C THR A 475 17.45 2.09 8.94
N PHE A 476 16.91 2.83 7.97
CA PHE A 476 16.72 2.36 6.59
C PHE A 476 18.01 2.31 5.77
N VAL A 477 19.02 3.07 6.17
CA VAL A 477 20.36 3.03 5.56
C VAL A 477 21.34 2.16 6.37
N PHE A 478 20.83 1.29 7.25
CA PHE A 478 21.63 0.37 8.07
C PHE A 478 22.72 1.07 8.90
N GLY A 479 22.40 2.22 9.46
CA GLY A 479 23.30 3.00 10.29
C GLY A 479 24.39 3.78 9.52
N ARG A 480 24.41 3.73 8.18
CA ARG A 480 25.34 4.50 7.34
C ARG A 480 24.89 5.95 7.23
N MET A 481 25.03 6.71 8.31
CA MET A 481 24.49 8.06 8.47
C MET A 481 24.94 9.04 7.37
N GLY A 482 26.18 8.90 6.87
CA GLY A 482 26.70 9.75 5.77
C GLY A 482 25.96 9.63 4.44
N VAL A 483 25.11 8.60 4.26
CA VAL A 483 24.27 8.42 3.06
C VAL A 483 23.05 9.35 3.08
N LEU A 484 22.50 9.67 4.26
CA LEU A 484 21.27 10.46 4.39
C LEU A 484 21.38 11.86 3.79
N PRO A 485 22.36 12.70 4.14
CA PRO A 485 22.48 14.02 3.55
C PRO A 485 22.71 13.95 2.04
N ARG A 486 23.45 12.96 1.54
CA ARG A 486 23.63 12.74 0.09
C ARG A 486 22.30 12.48 -0.61
N LEU A 487 21.46 11.57 -0.04
CA LEU A 487 20.15 11.28 -0.58
C LEU A 487 19.25 12.53 -0.63
N VAL A 488 19.28 13.36 0.42
CA VAL A 488 18.49 14.60 0.44
C VAL A 488 19.03 15.61 -0.58
N LEU A 489 20.33 15.83 -0.65
CA LEU A 489 20.95 16.76 -1.60
C LEU A 489 20.61 16.41 -3.05
N ILE A 490 20.59 15.11 -3.39
CA ILE A 490 20.32 14.64 -4.75
C ILE A 490 18.81 14.58 -5.03
N ALA A 491 18.01 14.08 -4.08
CA ALA A 491 16.61 13.72 -4.35
C ALA A 491 15.61 14.85 -4.06
N ALA A 492 15.93 15.80 -3.19
CA ALA A 492 14.96 16.80 -2.73
C ALA A 492 14.37 17.64 -3.88
N ILE A 493 15.20 18.16 -4.76
CA ILE A 493 14.75 18.99 -5.88
C ILE A 493 13.91 18.20 -6.90
N PRO A 494 14.34 17.01 -7.39
CA PRO A 494 13.50 16.16 -8.24
C PRO A 494 12.17 15.76 -7.58
N LEU A 495 12.17 15.43 -6.28
CA LEU A 495 10.95 15.10 -5.55
C LEU A 495 10.01 16.31 -5.45
N GLY A 496 10.55 17.50 -5.21
CA GLY A 496 9.79 18.76 -5.25
C GLY A 496 9.17 19.01 -6.62
N ALA A 497 9.90 18.80 -7.71
CA ALA A 497 9.42 18.93 -9.07
C ALA A 497 8.26 17.95 -9.37
N ILE A 498 8.37 16.69 -8.92
CA ILE A 498 7.29 15.71 -9.00
C ILE A 498 6.07 16.18 -8.20
N ALA A 499 6.28 16.74 -7.02
CA ALA A 499 5.20 17.28 -6.18
C ALA A 499 4.50 18.49 -6.83
N VAL A 500 5.23 19.38 -7.52
CA VAL A 500 4.66 20.44 -8.35
C VAL A 500 3.86 19.88 -9.53
N GLY A 501 4.39 18.87 -10.20
CA GLY A 501 3.64 18.17 -11.26
C GLY A 501 2.32 17.58 -10.75
N ARG A 502 2.29 17.07 -9.51
CA ARG A 502 1.08 16.58 -8.84
C ARG A 502 0.13 17.72 -8.40
N LEU A 503 0.68 18.83 -7.94
CA LEU A 503 -0.08 20.02 -7.57
C LEU A 503 -0.90 20.54 -8.77
N LEU A 504 -0.30 20.56 -9.95
CA LEU A 504 -0.89 21.10 -11.18
C LEU A 504 -1.73 20.10 -12.00
N ARG A 505 -1.81 18.84 -11.56
CA ARG A 505 -2.53 17.79 -12.27
C ARG A 505 -4.02 18.11 -12.39
N GLY A 506 -4.58 17.94 -13.61
CA GLY A 506 -5.99 18.24 -13.90
C GLY A 506 -6.34 19.74 -14.01
N ARG A 507 -5.34 20.64 -13.81
CA ARG A 507 -5.55 22.10 -13.80
C ARG A 507 -4.91 22.79 -14.99
N VAL A 508 -3.83 22.23 -15.49
CA VAL A 508 -3.09 22.74 -16.66
C VAL A 508 -2.78 21.59 -17.61
N SER A 509 -2.44 21.94 -18.87
CA SER A 509 -2.05 20.93 -19.85
C SER A 509 -0.82 20.14 -19.39
N ASN A 510 -0.67 18.91 -19.88
CA ASN A 510 0.48 18.08 -19.55
C ASN A 510 1.81 18.75 -19.91
N ARG A 511 1.87 19.52 -21.01
CA ARG A 511 3.05 20.29 -21.41
C ARG A 511 3.40 21.37 -20.38
N ALA A 512 2.42 22.17 -19.97
CA ALA A 512 2.60 23.21 -18.96
C ALA A 512 3.04 22.60 -17.60
N ARG A 513 2.57 21.41 -17.27
CA ARG A 513 2.95 20.70 -16.06
C ARG A 513 4.42 20.26 -16.06
N VAL A 514 4.91 19.76 -17.21
CA VAL A 514 6.33 19.40 -17.38
C VAL A 514 7.20 20.66 -17.30
N VAL A 515 6.81 21.72 -18.00
CA VAL A 515 7.53 23.00 -17.96
C VAL A 515 7.62 23.52 -16.52
N ALA A 516 6.53 23.49 -15.76
CA ALA A 516 6.52 23.91 -14.36
C ALA A 516 7.42 23.04 -13.46
N ALA A 517 7.45 21.73 -13.69
CA ALA A 517 8.33 20.81 -12.95
C ALA A 517 9.81 21.07 -13.27
N VAL A 518 10.16 21.29 -14.54
CA VAL A 518 11.52 21.63 -14.96
C VAL A 518 11.93 23.02 -14.42
N ALA A 519 11.04 24.00 -14.51
CA ALA A 519 11.28 25.32 -13.95
C ALA A 519 11.52 25.27 -12.44
N TYR A 520 10.78 24.39 -11.71
CA TYR A 520 11.01 24.18 -10.29
C TYR A 520 12.40 23.62 -9.98
N MET A 521 12.92 22.70 -10.81
CA MET A 521 14.28 22.19 -10.66
C MET A 521 15.35 23.26 -10.92
N ALA A 522 15.08 24.21 -11.79
CA ALA A 522 15.97 25.30 -12.14
C ALA A 522 15.88 26.51 -11.19
N LEU A 523 15.04 26.46 -10.13
CA LEU A 523 14.93 27.56 -9.18
C LEU A 523 16.26 27.83 -8.46
N PRO A 524 16.75 29.07 -8.49
CA PRO A 524 18.00 29.46 -7.80
C PRO A 524 17.98 29.10 -6.32
N LEU A 525 16.84 29.26 -5.64
CA LEU A 525 16.68 28.94 -4.22
C LEU A 525 17.07 27.49 -3.92
N GLY A 526 16.54 26.53 -4.66
CA GLY A 526 16.86 25.10 -4.45
C GLY A 526 18.35 24.82 -4.69
N LEU A 527 18.91 25.36 -5.77
CA LEU A 527 20.31 25.18 -6.14
C LEU A 527 21.27 25.81 -5.11
N ASN A 528 20.94 27.01 -4.61
CA ASN A 528 21.70 27.67 -3.54
C ASN A 528 21.66 26.88 -2.24
N MET A 529 20.52 26.26 -1.88
CA MET A 529 20.43 25.41 -0.69
C MET A 529 21.29 24.15 -0.81
N VAL A 530 21.41 23.56 -2.01
CA VAL A 530 22.34 22.45 -2.27
C VAL A 530 23.79 22.93 -2.09
N GLY A 531 24.16 24.08 -2.68
CA GLY A 531 25.49 24.65 -2.56
C GLY A 531 25.87 25.04 -1.14
N GLN A 532 24.91 25.44 -0.30
CA GLN A 532 25.13 25.77 1.12
C GLN A 532 25.03 24.55 2.06
N GLY A 533 24.68 23.36 1.56
CA GLY A 533 24.50 22.16 2.37
C GLY A 533 23.30 22.21 3.32
N ARG A 534 22.26 23.00 3.02
CA ARG A 534 21.07 23.19 3.85
C ARG A 534 20.06 22.06 3.66
N VAL A 535 20.38 20.90 4.23
CA VAL A 535 19.54 19.70 4.16
C VAL A 535 18.13 19.93 4.78
N ASP A 536 18.07 20.71 5.86
CA ASP A 536 16.85 21.12 6.54
C ASP A 536 15.84 21.80 5.60
N VAL A 537 16.29 22.83 4.88
CA VAL A 537 15.47 23.59 3.95
C VAL A 537 15.13 22.77 2.71
N LEU A 538 16.04 21.93 2.23
CA LEU A 538 15.79 21.06 1.07
C LEU A 538 14.63 20.08 1.29
N VAL A 539 14.50 19.56 2.50
CA VAL A 539 13.35 18.71 2.87
C VAL A 539 12.04 19.49 2.76
N VAL A 540 12.04 20.75 3.20
CA VAL A 540 10.88 21.65 3.05
C VAL A 540 10.58 21.94 1.57
N VAL A 541 11.61 22.25 0.79
CA VAL A 541 11.47 22.46 -0.67
C VAL A 541 10.79 21.25 -1.33
N ALA A 542 11.22 20.03 -0.98
CA ALA A 542 10.59 18.81 -1.51
C ALA A 542 9.11 18.65 -1.11
N GLY A 543 8.76 18.98 0.14
CA GLY A 543 7.45 18.72 0.72
C GLY A 543 6.42 19.86 0.58
N LEU A 544 6.88 21.10 0.43
CA LEU A 544 6.02 22.29 0.40
C LEU A 544 4.91 22.24 -0.67
N PRO A 545 5.15 21.79 -1.90
CA PRO A 545 4.08 21.72 -2.91
C PRO A 545 2.95 20.75 -2.50
N LEU A 546 3.22 19.72 -1.70
CA LEU A 546 2.20 18.81 -1.18
C LEU A 546 1.33 19.49 -0.12
N ILE A 547 1.95 20.27 0.77
CA ILE A 547 1.23 21.09 1.77
C ILE A 547 0.34 22.12 1.05
N VAL A 548 0.89 22.88 0.09
CA VAL A 548 0.14 23.86 -0.69
C VAL A 548 -1.08 23.24 -1.37
N ARG A 549 -0.89 22.08 -2.00
CA ARG A 549 -2.00 21.36 -2.63
C ARG A 549 -3.13 21.08 -1.63
N ARG A 550 -2.79 20.52 -0.47
CA ARG A 550 -3.78 20.15 0.55
C ARG A 550 -4.45 21.37 1.19
N LEU A 551 -3.68 22.41 1.44
CA LEU A 551 -4.24 23.68 1.93
C LEU A 551 -5.24 24.25 0.94
N PHE A 552 -4.91 24.32 -0.35
CA PHE A 552 -5.80 24.86 -1.38
C PHE A 552 -7.06 24.00 -1.57
N GLU A 553 -6.96 22.67 -1.44
CA GLU A 553 -8.11 21.76 -1.42
C GLU A 553 -9.03 22.03 -0.20
N LEU A 554 -8.45 22.16 1.01
CA LEU A 554 -9.21 22.44 2.24
C LEU A 554 -9.80 23.86 2.29
N LEU A 555 -9.10 24.82 1.73
CA LEU A 555 -9.53 26.21 1.65
C LEU A 555 -10.49 26.46 0.48
N ALA A 556 -10.83 25.43 -0.29
CA ALA A 556 -11.71 25.52 -1.45
C ALA A 556 -11.30 26.65 -2.44
N VAL A 557 -9.99 26.82 -2.67
CA VAL A 557 -9.49 27.77 -3.66
C VAL A 557 -10.04 27.40 -5.04
N PRO A 558 -10.52 28.35 -5.86
CA PRO A 558 -11.01 28.09 -7.22
C PRO A 558 -9.99 27.24 -8.01
N GLY A 559 -10.47 26.27 -8.78
CA GLY A 559 -9.63 25.29 -9.49
C GLY A 559 -9.03 24.17 -8.60
N PHE A 560 -9.20 24.24 -7.27
CA PHE A 560 -8.81 23.19 -6.32
C PHE A 560 -10.02 22.61 -5.57
N ARG A 561 -11.23 23.04 -5.92
CA ARG A 561 -12.45 22.40 -5.42
C ARG A 561 -12.48 20.98 -5.95
N THR A 562 -12.57 20.00 -5.08
CA THR A 562 -13.05 18.66 -5.44
C THR A 562 -14.48 18.85 -5.94
N GLY A 563 -14.82 18.27 -7.10
CA GLY A 563 -16.17 18.36 -7.69
C GLY A 563 -17.26 18.01 -6.69
N PRO A 564 -18.54 18.24 -7.02
CA PRO A 564 -19.64 17.91 -6.13
C PRO A 564 -19.43 16.46 -5.65
N TYR A 565 -19.46 16.27 -4.33
CA TYR A 565 -19.35 14.95 -3.73
C TYR A 565 -20.29 14.01 -4.49
N PRO A 566 -19.84 12.82 -4.91
CA PRO A 566 -20.76 11.82 -5.42
C PRO A 566 -21.89 11.69 -4.40
N ALA A 567 -23.11 11.56 -4.90
CA ALA A 567 -24.33 11.44 -4.09
C ALA A 567 -24.08 10.43 -2.96
N PRO A 568 -24.69 10.61 -1.78
CA PRO A 568 -24.45 9.71 -0.66
C PRO A 568 -24.79 8.29 -1.09
N VAL A 569 -23.77 7.46 -1.30
CA VAL A 569 -23.95 6.02 -1.52
C VAL A 569 -24.51 5.46 -0.21
N PRO A 570 -25.66 4.78 -0.22
CA PRO A 570 -26.21 4.21 0.99
C PRO A 570 -25.28 3.11 1.49
N PHE A 571 -24.75 3.32 2.69
CA PHE A 571 -24.07 2.32 3.51
C PHE A 571 -22.99 1.45 2.82
N GLY A 572 -21.82 2.04 2.56
CA GLY A 572 -20.62 1.33 2.19
C GLY A 572 -19.42 2.25 2.41
N HIS A 573 -18.56 1.86 3.29
CA HIS A 573 -17.21 2.35 3.62
C HIS A 573 -16.73 3.63 2.91
N ARG A 574 -17.11 4.80 3.44
CA ARG A 574 -16.42 6.05 3.14
C ARG A 574 -15.02 5.95 3.74
N GLY A 575 -14.01 5.70 2.92
CA GLY A 575 -12.63 5.81 3.35
C GLY A 575 -12.41 7.15 4.04
N TRP A 576 -11.66 7.17 5.14
CA TRP A 576 -11.36 8.35 5.98
C TRP A 576 -10.86 9.56 5.16
N ARG A 577 -10.34 9.37 3.94
CA ARG A 577 -10.01 10.41 2.95
C ARG A 577 -11.19 11.22 2.44
N ALA A 578 -12.34 10.62 2.34
CA ALA A 578 -13.57 11.33 1.99
C ALA A 578 -14.01 12.25 3.14
N THR A 579 -13.51 12.02 4.36
CA THR A 579 -13.82 12.88 5.50
C THR A 579 -12.86 14.08 5.55
N LYS A 580 -13.43 15.27 5.76
CA LYS A 580 -12.65 16.50 5.99
C LYS A 580 -11.64 16.34 7.15
N SER A 581 -11.92 15.48 8.13
CA SER A 581 -11.04 15.16 9.26
C SER A 581 -9.77 14.45 8.85
N GLY A 582 -9.86 13.42 7.99
CA GLY A 582 -8.68 12.68 7.55
C GLY A 582 -7.71 13.52 6.73
N GLN A 583 -8.27 14.39 5.87
CA GLN A 583 -7.46 15.33 5.09
C GLN A 583 -6.72 16.34 6.00
N ARG A 584 -7.37 16.80 7.08
CA ARG A 584 -6.75 17.70 8.06
C ARG A 584 -5.64 17.00 8.84
N MET A 585 -5.88 15.77 9.30
CA MET A 585 -4.87 15.01 10.05
C MET A 585 -3.63 14.70 9.21
N LEU A 586 -3.79 14.30 7.94
CA LEU A 586 -2.67 14.11 7.02
C LEU A 586 -1.86 15.41 6.84
N LEU A 587 -2.55 16.54 6.70
CA LEU A 587 -1.90 17.84 6.59
C LEU A 587 -1.14 18.21 7.86
N VAL A 588 -1.72 17.95 9.04
CA VAL A 588 -1.05 18.17 10.34
C VAL A 588 0.24 17.33 10.44
N VAL A 589 0.18 16.05 10.08
CA VAL A 589 1.37 15.17 10.09
C VAL A 589 2.45 15.68 9.12
N LEU A 590 2.08 16.08 7.91
CA LEU A 590 3.04 16.64 6.94
C LEU A 590 3.67 17.94 7.46
N ILE A 591 2.87 18.84 8.03
CA ILE A 591 3.36 20.08 8.64
C ILE A 591 4.31 19.75 9.81
N ALA A 592 3.93 18.85 10.69
CA ALA A 592 4.74 18.45 11.83
C ALA A 592 6.08 17.82 11.39
N LEU A 593 6.08 16.91 10.41
CA LEU A 593 7.30 16.29 9.89
C LEU A 593 8.27 17.31 9.26
N LEU A 594 7.75 18.23 8.44
CA LEU A 594 8.60 19.27 7.85
C LEU A 594 9.07 20.29 8.88
N SER A 595 8.21 20.62 9.86
CA SER A 595 8.56 21.55 10.93
C SER A 595 9.56 20.95 11.93
N ALA A 596 9.57 19.62 12.10
CA ALA A 596 10.60 18.94 12.89
C ALA A 596 11.99 19.11 12.30
N MET A 597 12.11 19.18 10.96
CA MET A 597 13.38 19.46 10.28
C MET A 597 13.68 20.96 10.15
N ALA A 598 12.66 21.76 9.86
CA ALA A 598 12.77 23.21 9.72
C ALA A 598 11.51 23.91 10.30
N PRO A 599 11.56 24.40 11.55
CA PRO A 599 10.43 25.06 12.22
C PRO A 599 9.83 26.22 11.46
N ALA A 600 10.58 26.91 10.61
CA ALA A 600 10.13 27.97 9.70
C ALA A 600 8.95 27.51 8.78
N THR A 601 8.75 26.20 8.61
CA THR A 601 7.59 25.65 7.89
C THR A 601 6.26 26.11 8.48
N LEU A 602 6.16 26.27 9.80
CA LEU A 602 4.95 26.79 10.47
C LEU A 602 4.66 28.22 10.04
N VAL A 603 5.70 29.06 9.94
CA VAL A 603 5.58 30.45 9.47
C VAL A 603 5.12 30.46 8.00
N LEU A 604 5.72 29.63 7.15
CA LEU A 604 5.31 29.52 5.74
C LEU A 604 3.83 29.11 5.61
N VAL A 605 3.37 28.14 6.39
CA VAL A 605 1.96 27.70 6.40
C VAL A 605 1.06 28.86 6.84
N ALA A 606 1.46 29.61 7.86
CA ALA A 606 0.71 30.78 8.32
C ALA A 606 0.61 31.85 7.21
N LEU A 607 1.72 32.16 6.53
CA LEU A 607 1.77 33.12 5.43
C LEU A 607 0.91 32.69 4.23
N ILE A 608 0.90 31.42 3.89
CA ILE A 608 0.06 30.87 2.81
C ILE A 608 -1.43 31.08 3.13
N ILE A 609 -1.87 30.73 4.35
CA ILE A 609 -3.26 30.86 4.75
C ILE A 609 -3.64 32.34 4.85
N LEU A 610 -2.78 33.15 5.44
CA LEU A 610 -3.01 34.60 5.55
C LEU A 610 -3.11 35.26 4.16
N GLY A 611 -2.25 34.88 3.22
CA GLY A 611 -2.33 35.36 1.84
C GLY A 611 -3.64 34.99 1.13
N VAL A 612 -4.17 33.79 1.40
CA VAL A 612 -5.50 33.39 0.90
C VAL A 612 -6.61 34.24 1.54
N VAL A 613 -6.53 34.51 2.84
CA VAL A 613 -7.49 35.37 3.56
C VAL A 613 -7.47 36.79 2.97
N ILE A 614 -6.30 37.40 2.85
CA ILE A 614 -6.13 38.74 2.29
C ILE A 614 -6.69 38.80 0.88
N SER A 615 -6.38 37.79 0.02
CA SER A 615 -6.91 37.73 -1.33
C SER A 615 -8.45 37.68 -1.37
N ARG A 616 -9.12 36.96 -0.47
CA ARG A 616 -10.57 36.88 -0.38
C ARG A 616 -11.19 38.22 0.04
N VAL A 617 -10.56 38.90 0.98
CA VAL A 617 -11.00 40.27 1.37
C VAL A 617 -10.95 41.23 0.19
N PHE A 618 -9.89 41.16 -0.63
CA PHE A 618 -9.79 41.97 -1.85
C PHE A 618 -10.81 41.56 -2.94
N GLU A 619 -11.21 40.29 -2.98
CA GLU A 619 -12.26 39.79 -3.89
C GLU A 619 -13.69 40.19 -3.42
N ARG A 620 -13.81 40.85 -2.25
CA ARG A 620 -15.05 41.29 -1.62
C ARG A 620 -15.99 40.15 -1.22
N ASP A 621 -15.42 39.00 -0.86
CA ASP A 621 -16.18 37.93 -0.20
C ASP A 621 -16.73 38.43 1.16
N GLU A 622 -17.81 37.82 1.65
CA GLU A 622 -18.32 38.10 2.98
C GLU A 622 -17.24 37.95 4.04
N LEU A 623 -17.15 38.89 4.96
CA LEU A 623 -16.10 38.93 5.99
C LEU A 623 -16.07 37.65 6.83
N SER A 624 -17.23 37.07 7.15
CA SER A 624 -17.38 35.81 7.87
C SER A 624 -16.75 34.63 7.16
N GLU A 625 -16.90 34.51 5.85
CA GLU A 625 -16.31 33.47 4.99
C GLU A 625 -14.81 33.69 4.79
N SER A 626 -14.39 34.95 4.70
CA SER A 626 -12.98 35.33 4.52
C SER A 626 -12.13 34.98 5.76
N ILE A 627 -12.69 35.08 6.96
CA ILE A 627 -11.97 34.81 8.23
C ILE A 627 -11.98 33.32 8.62
N ARG A 628 -12.91 32.51 8.07
CA ARG A 628 -13.01 31.07 8.38
C ARG A 628 -11.69 30.30 8.25
N PRO A 629 -10.79 30.58 7.27
CA PRO A 629 -9.48 29.94 7.19
C PRO A 629 -8.57 30.17 8.40
N LEU A 630 -8.73 31.26 9.15
CA LEU A 630 -7.92 31.52 10.36
C LEU A 630 -8.19 30.50 11.47
N ARG A 631 -9.42 29.99 11.59
CA ARG A 631 -9.75 28.92 12.52
C ARG A 631 -9.04 27.61 12.11
N LEU A 632 -8.96 27.34 10.81
CA LEU A 632 -8.19 26.21 10.29
C LEU A 632 -6.70 26.39 10.58
N LEU A 633 -6.15 27.59 10.39
CA LEU A 633 -4.76 27.92 10.70
C LEU A 633 -4.46 27.62 12.18
N ALA A 634 -5.27 28.15 13.10
CA ALA A 634 -5.09 27.92 14.53
C ALA A 634 -5.13 26.41 14.85
N ALA A 635 -6.09 25.67 14.32
CA ALA A 635 -6.20 24.24 14.53
C ALA A 635 -4.98 23.47 14.00
N LEU A 636 -4.47 23.82 12.81
CA LEU A 636 -3.29 23.17 12.21
C LEU A 636 -2.02 23.45 13.01
N ILE A 637 -1.80 24.71 13.42
CA ILE A 637 -0.63 25.10 14.21
C ILE A 637 -0.66 24.42 15.57
N VAL A 638 -1.79 24.48 16.29
CA VAL A 638 -1.92 23.84 17.61
C VAL A 638 -1.70 22.33 17.50
N SER A 639 -2.33 21.68 16.53
CA SER A 639 -2.15 20.24 16.33
C SER A 639 -0.70 19.87 15.97
N ALA A 640 -0.05 20.63 15.11
CA ALA A 640 1.37 20.41 14.77
C ALA A 640 2.28 20.66 15.98
N ALA A 641 2.00 21.69 16.78
CA ALA A 641 2.72 22.00 18.01
C ALA A 641 2.61 20.87 19.05
N ILE A 642 1.45 20.23 19.17
CA ILE A 642 1.26 19.04 20.03
C ILE A 642 2.13 17.87 19.55
N PHE A 643 2.22 17.64 18.22
CA PHE A 643 3.10 16.61 17.66
C PHE A 643 4.59 16.90 17.88
N LEU A 644 4.96 18.16 18.08
CA LEU A 644 6.35 18.61 18.27
C LEU A 644 6.72 18.85 19.74
N LEU A 645 5.92 18.36 20.66
CA LEU A 645 6.31 18.37 22.07
C LEU A 645 7.54 17.44 22.28
N PRO A 646 8.52 17.84 23.14
CA PRO A 646 8.56 19.02 24.03
C PRO A 646 9.15 20.29 23.37
N MET A 647 9.66 20.26 22.15
CA MET A 647 10.25 21.43 21.46
C MET A 647 9.35 22.67 21.52
N THR A 648 8.02 22.47 21.42
CA THR A 648 7.06 23.58 21.50
C THR A 648 7.08 24.28 22.84
N ILE A 649 7.21 23.51 23.93
CA ILE A 649 7.29 24.06 25.31
C ILE A 649 8.57 24.86 25.44
N ASP A 650 9.73 24.33 25.01
CA ASP A 650 10.99 25.05 25.07
C ASP A 650 10.98 26.34 24.24
N THR A 651 10.35 26.29 23.07
CA THR A 651 10.19 27.48 22.21
C THR A 651 9.36 28.57 22.91
N LEU A 652 8.28 28.17 23.57
CA LEU A 652 7.43 29.11 24.32
C LEU A 652 8.17 29.70 25.53
N LEU A 653 8.90 28.89 26.27
CA LEU A 653 9.69 29.32 27.46
C LEU A 653 10.87 30.22 27.08
N ALA A 654 11.51 30.00 25.92
CA ALA A 654 12.61 30.82 25.44
C ALA A 654 12.18 32.23 24.97
N GLY A 655 10.88 32.46 24.75
CA GLY A 655 10.30 33.73 24.36
C GLY A 655 10.95 34.31 23.08
N ARG A 656 11.45 35.55 23.11
CA ARG A 656 12.07 36.21 21.93
C ARG A 656 13.32 35.46 21.41
N ARG A 657 14.05 34.77 22.27
CA ARG A 657 15.24 33.98 21.88
C ARG A 657 14.87 32.80 20.98
N ALA A 658 13.63 32.33 21.04
CA ALA A 658 13.13 31.27 20.17
C ALA A 658 12.98 31.70 18.70
N LEU A 659 12.98 32.97 18.36
CA LEU A 659 12.86 33.45 16.99
C LEU A 659 13.93 32.88 16.09
N GLY A 660 15.15 32.67 16.60
CA GLY A 660 16.22 32.00 15.86
C GLY A 660 15.93 30.56 15.44
N VAL A 661 15.04 29.84 16.16
CA VAL A 661 14.60 28.48 15.79
C VAL A 661 13.77 28.50 14.51
N PHE A 662 13.05 29.57 14.26
CA PHE A 662 12.25 29.76 13.05
C PHE A 662 13.07 30.28 11.84
N GLY A 663 14.39 30.40 11.98
CA GLY A 663 15.28 30.86 10.92
C GLY A 663 15.32 32.38 10.78
N LEU A 664 14.72 33.10 11.72
CA LEU A 664 14.88 34.55 11.84
C LEU A 664 16.31 34.83 12.32
N ALA A 665 17.05 35.66 11.61
CA ALA A 665 18.48 35.84 11.83
C ALA A 665 18.78 36.40 13.21
N VAL A 666 19.68 35.76 13.92
CA VAL A 666 20.19 36.18 15.23
C VAL A 666 21.70 36.42 15.09
N GLY A 667 22.10 37.46 14.35
CA GLY A 667 23.51 37.77 14.18
C GLY A 667 23.84 38.70 13.00
N PRO A 668 25.07 39.21 12.88
CA PRO A 668 25.48 40.11 11.83
C PRO A 668 25.70 39.34 10.52
N TRP A 669 24.65 39.13 9.79
CA TRP A 669 24.70 38.63 8.41
C TRP A 669 24.55 39.78 7.45
N SER A 670 25.27 39.74 6.30
CA SER A 670 24.95 40.67 5.22
C SER A 670 23.51 40.41 4.72
N ALA A 671 22.59 41.28 5.09
CA ALA A 671 21.21 41.14 4.71
C ALA A 671 21.13 41.16 3.17
N PRO A 672 20.46 40.16 2.54
CA PRO A 672 20.25 40.18 1.09
C PRO A 672 19.39 41.41 0.71
N SER A 673 19.72 42.04 -0.41
CA SER A 673 18.91 43.15 -0.90
C SER A 673 17.49 42.67 -1.30
N PHE A 674 16.51 43.57 -1.29
CA PHE A 674 15.15 43.21 -1.74
C PHE A 674 15.15 42.61 -3.16
N LEU A 675 16.03 43.10 -4.04
CA LEU A 675 16.18 42.56 -5.39
C LEU A 675 16.77 41.16 -5.40
N ASP A 676 17.66 40.84 -4.47
CA ASP A 676 18.22 39.51 -4.33
C ASP A 676 17.19 38.51 -3.80
N LEU A 677 16.36 38.92 -2.83
CA LEU A 677 15.23 38.13 -2.35
C LEU A 677 14.22 37.85 -3.48
N LEU A 678 13.90 38.85 -4.30
CA LEU A 678 12.97 38.72 -5.42
C LEU A 678 13.50 37.76 -6.48
N ARG A 679 14.81 37.73 -6.73
CA ARG A 679 15.49 36.83 -7.67
C ARG A 679 15.79 35.46 -7.07
N GLY A 680 15.63 35.28 -5.77
CA GLY A 680 16.07 34.08 -5.04
C GLY A 680 17.58 33.91 -5.05
N ALA A 681 18.32 35.01 -5.11
CA ALA A 681 19.77 35.08 -5.23
C ALA A 681 20.45 35.08 -3.85
N ASP A 682 20.10 34.14 -2.99
CA ASP A 682 20.78 33.92 -1.70
C ASP A 682 21.93 32.90 -1.89
N GLY A 683 22.95 33.29 -2.69
CA GLY A 683 24.10 32.47 -3.04
C GLY A 683 24.65 32.74 -4.44
N THR A 684 25.26 31.73 -5.05
CA THR A 684 25.92 31.86 -6.38
C THR A 684 24.91 31.87 -7.55
N PHE A 685 23.73 31.28 -7.36
CA PHE A 685 22.70 31.21 -8.39
C PHE A 685 21.69 32.36 -8.25
N GLY A 686 21.15 32.83 -9.37
CA GLY A 686 20.11 33.88 -9.42
C GLY A 686 20.65 35.30 -9.49
N VAL A 687 21.95 35.54 -9.34
CA VAL A 687 22.57 36.87 -9.43
C VAL A 687 22.44 37.46 -10.85
N THR A 688 22.45 36.60 -11.86
CA THR A 688 22.38 36.97 -13.28
C THR A 688 20.91 37.02 -13.79
N TRP A 689 20.73 37.35 -15.07
CA TRP A 689 19.41 37.49 -15.70
C TRP A 689 18.44 36.32 -15.53
N PRO A 690 18.88 35.02 -15.42
CA PRO A 690 17.93 33.90 -15.20
C PRO A 690 17.15 34.02 -13.89
N GLY A 691 17.67 34.72 -12.85
CA GLY A 691 16.94 34.99 -11.62
C GLY A 691 15.61 35.75 -11.82
N TRP A 692 15.51 36.51 -12.90
CA TRP A 692 14.30 37.28 -13.24
C TRP A 692 13.21 36.46 -13.95
N LEU A 693 13.51 35.25 -14.41
CA LEU A 693 12.56 34.42 -15.15
C LEU A 693 11.29 34.12 -14.33
N LEU A 694 11.46 33.83 -13.04
CA LEU A 694 10.32 33.51 -12.17
C LEU A 694 9.45 34.73 -11.84
N PRO A 695 10.02 35.87 -11.38
CA PRO A 695 9.27 37.11 -11.19
C PRO A 695 8.57 37.59 -12.49
N GLY A 696 9.28 37.51 -13.62
CA GLY A 696 8.72 37.85 -14.93
C GLY A 696 7.56 36.94 -15.34
N ALA A 697 7.70 35.64 -15.17
CA ALA A 697 6.62 34.68 -15.45
C ALA A 697 5.42 34.86 -14.50
N ALA A 698 5.63 35.21 -13.24
CA ALA A 698 4.57 35.52 -12.30
C ALA A 698 3.81 36.76 -12.68
N LEU A 699 4.51 37.83 -13.10
CA LEU A 699 3.92 39.06 -13.59
C LEU A 699 3.11 38.85 -14.87
N LEU A 700 3.66 38.12 -15.84
CA LEU A 700 2.93 37.74 -17.06
C LEU A 700 1.70 36.89 -16.74
N GLY A 701 1.76 35.99 -15.78
CA GLY A 701 0.62 35.21 -15.31
C GLY A 701 -0.51 36.09 -14.77
N LEU A 702 -0.19 37.12 -13.99
CA LEU A 702 -1.16 38.08 -13.47
C LEU A 702 -1.82 38.90 -14.57
N LEU A 703 -1.05 39.31 -15.59
CA LEU A 703 -1.52 40.17 -16.69
C LEU A 703 -2.36 39.40 -17.72
N LEU A 704 -1.96 38.17 -18.04
CA LEU A 704 -2.55 37.38 -19.13
C LEU A 704 -3.66 36.42 -18.70
N CYS A 705 -3.73 36.02 -17.43
CA CYS A 705 -4.74 35.09 -16.95
C CYS A 705 -6.12 35.76 -16.80
N ARG A 706 -7.20 35.01 -17.11
CA ARG A 706 -8.61 35.42 -16.98
C ARG A 706 -9.39 34.36 -16.19
N GLY A 707 -10.53 34.77 -15.60
CA GLY A 707 -11.43 33.88 -14.86
C GLY A 707 -10.76 33.21 -13.66
N GLU A 708 -11.02 31.92 -13.45
CA GLU A 708 -10.47 31.16 -12.32
C GLU A 708 -8.94 31.15 -12.27
N ARG A 709 -8.26 31.15 -13.43
CA ARG A 709 -6.80 31.21 -13.51
C ARG A 709 -6.25 32.53 -12.96
N ARG A 710 -6.97 33.65 -13.19
CA ARG A 710 -6.61 34.95 -12.60
C ARG A 710 -6.75 34.92 -11.07
N ALA A 711 -7.81 34.32 -10.54
CA ALA A 711 -7.99 34.20 -9.10
C ALA A 711 -6.87 33.37 -8.44
N ILE A 712 -6.42 32.27 -9.08
CA ILE A 712 -5.28 31.48 -8.61
C ILE A 712 -3.98 32.30 -8.66
N ALA A 713 -3.73 33.00 -9.76
CA ALA A 713 -2.55 33.85 -9.94
C ALA A 713 -2.51 34.98 -8.91
N THR A 714 -3.65 35.63 -8.63
CA THR A 714 -3.77 36.68 -7.63
C THR A 714 -3.44 36.14 -6.23
N LYS A 715 -4.00 34.98 -5.84
CA LYS A 715 -3.71 34.32 -4.54
C LYS A 715 -2.22 33.96 -4.41
N ALA A 716 -1.64 33.41 -5.47
CA ALA A 716 -0.21 33.09 -5.50
C ALA A 716 0.67 34.34 -5.36
N ALA A 717 0.31 35.40 -6.07
CA ALA A 717 1.02 36.68 -5.98
C ALA A 717 0.91 37.32 -4.60
N THR A 718 -0.28 37.29 -3.98
CA THR A 718 -0.49 37.83 -2.63
C THR A 718 0.35 37.08 -1.61
N ILE A 719 0.39 35.72 -1.70
CA ILE A 719 1.23 34.88 -0.85
C ILE A 719 2.72 35.21 -1.05
N ALA A 720 3.17 35.31 -2.31
CA ALA A 720 4.56 35.63 -2.62
C ALA A 720 4.96 37.01 -2.10
N THR A 721 4.12 38.04 -2.33
CA THR A 721 4.35 39.41 -1.84
C THR A 721 4.43 39.44 -0.31
N LEU A 722 3.51 38.76 0.39
CA LEU A 722 3.52 38.70 1.83
C LEU A 722 4.80 38.01 2.37
N THR A 723 5.20 36.91 1.74
CA THR A 723 6.42 36.18 2.10
C THR A 723 7.68 37.04 1.89
N LEU A 724 7.76 37.74 0.75
CA LEU A 724 8.86 38.67 0.44
C LEU A 724 8.89 39.85 1.41
N LEU A 725 7.71 40.41 1.78
CA LEU A 725 7.63 41.49 2.75
C LEU A 725 8.15 41.06 4.12
N VAL A 726 7.72 39.89 4.61
CA VAL A 726 8.20 39.35 5.89
C VAL A 726 9.71 39.12 5.83
N ALA A 727 10.23 38.51 4.75
CA ALA A 727 11.67 38.30 4.57
C ALA A 727 12.45 39.62 4.50
N ALA A 728 11.90 40.66 3.84
CA ALA A 728 12.53 41.99 3.74
C ALA A 728 12.52 42.73 5.09
N LEU A 729 11.46 42.55 5.90
CA LEU A 729 11.38 43.15 7.25
C LEU A 729 12.38 42.43 8.18
N ASP A 730 12.49 41.12 8.11
CA ASP A 730 13.46 40.34 8.86
C ASP A 730 14.89 40.78 8.50
N ALA A 731 15.21 40.94 7.21
CA ALA A 731 16.51 41.40 6.72
C ALA A 731 16.89 42.83 7.18
N ARG A 732 15.92 43.69 7.55
CA ARG A 732 16.17 45.08 8.00
C ARG A 732 16.30 45.23 9.51
N HIS A 733 15.76 44.32 10.27
CA HIS A 733 15.69 44.45 11.74
C HIS A 733 16.81 43.69 12.49
N TRP A 734 17.69 43.03 11.78
CA TRP A 734 18.79 42.24 12.29
C TRP A 734 20.09 42.56 11.48
#